data_bc918f43dbbc4597192449e64caec633
#
_entry.id   bc918f43dbbc4597192449e64caec633
#
_cell.length_a   1.000
_cell.length_b   1.000
_cell.length_c   1.000
_cell.angle_alpha   90.00
_cell.angle_beta   90.00
_cell.angle_gamma   90.00
#
_symmetry.space_group_name_H-M   'P 1'
#
loop_
_entity.id
_entity.type
_entity.pdbx_description
1 polymer ?
#
loop_
_entity_poly.entity_id
_entity_poly.type
_entity_poly.pdbx_seq_one_letter_code
_entity_poly.pdbx_strand_id
1 'polypeptide(L)'
;MKRASLIIVFLAAFLNVLAQDLSQSISGSIKEYLSQQAIAQANVSLYRESELIKGAVSDSLGYFFIKDVEPGRYKLIASFTGYAPFESELLIVSGKKQRLAIFLQESQRLLEEVVVSPQAVSLTNTTSISIEKTLRVPANFFDPVRMLTSYPGVVATNDQANSIVVKGYSPNGILWRLQGLDIINPNHLANAGTFSDKPVSNGGGVNVLSAQLLDRTDFYSGTMPVQYGNALSGAMDMTLRPGSSDKMQYTAQASLIGLDLAAEGPLSKAKKSSFLANYRYSTVGLLSNMGVDFGGESISFQDFSFHLNMPGNQGGNLSAFGFGGISSNDFNAKPEDEWEEEKDRYTINYSGKVYGIGLVNQFKPGWMSVSAGMSFSGQDQERKSQGTAVPFPNVYSENYSTQRYLLSGFIKGVRKIGKEGFIETGLRTNYKNDEMMVSTISQSLIDNSTPNYSGTVSGLLWQPYVAFSQSVGQFNFGAGLRYVNFSYNNTSSLEPRASVSRTWSSNVLTLSYSLSSQVQQSFIYVMEQNQNLNFTRSNQLSLELKKKLPYDLNLVSSIYYHQLFDAPILSNYSLINQWDEYQKGNYANEGKGRNYGVEAQVEKRFYGDVYFMATGSVYQSEFNNGEKYMDSRFNGKFTSSLLGGKEWKKTNKSFGIHARVLYTGGLRQATIDEVTSAKAGHTVLDYSQGYAIQLPNYFRTDLRVSWRKNKPGYTRTLSVDIQNLTNQQNVAYQYYDTFLKKINTKYQVGIIPVLAYRIDF
;
A
#
# COMPACT_ATOMS: atom_id res chain seq x y z
N MET A 1 25.22 28.37 18.71
CA MET A 1 25.22 27.88 20.07
C MET A 1 23.87 27.45 20.64
N LYS A 2 22.75 28.13 20.39
CA LYS A 2 21.42 27.70 20.92
C LYS A 2 20.87 26.39 20.38
N ARG A 3 21.30 25.91 19.19
CA ARG A 3 20.86 24.64 18.61
C ARG A 3 21.61 23.41 19.15
N ALA A 4 22.86 23.59 19.62
CA ALA A 4 23.63 22.53 20.26
C ALA A 4 23.13 22.21 21.67
N SER A 5 22.60 23.20 22.38
CA SER A 5 22.04 23.03 23.74
C SER A 5 20.80 22.18 23.77
N LEU A 6 19.95 22.20 22.71
CA LEU A 6 18.73 21.38 22.63
C LEU A 6 19.06 19.90 22.45
N ILE A 7 20.15 19.59 21.72
CA ILE A 7 20.61 18.21 21.49
C ILE A 7 21.20 17.64 22.78
N ILE A 8 21.91 18.46 23.58
CA ILE A 8 22.50 18.04 24.85
C ILE A 8 21.43 17.81 25.92
N VAL A 9 20.38 18.61 25.97
CA VAL A 9 19.22 18.38 26.87
C VAL A 9 18.46 17.12 26.51
N PHE A 10 18.33 16.81 25.22
CA PHE A 10 17.74 15.55 24.75
C PHE A 10 18.61 14.33 25.11
N LEU A 11 19.95 14.46 25.04
CA LEU A 11 20.89 13.41 25.44
C LEU A 11 20.99 13.23 26.97
N ALA A 12 20.81 14.27 27.76
CA ALA A 12 20.88 14.21 29.22
C ALA A 12 19.65 13.56 29.88
N ALA A 13 18.48 13.55 29.20
CA ALA A 13 17.29 12.81 29.65
C ALA A 13 17.45 11.28 29.62
N PHE A 14 18.53 10.76 29.04
CA PHE A 14 18.82 9.34 28.88
C PHE A 14 19.53 8.67 30.09
N LEU A 15 19.86 9.40 31.16
CA LEU A 15 20.78 8.88 32.18
C LEU A 15 20.14 8.27 33.44
N ASN A 16 18.82 8.20 33.52
CA ASN A 16 18.14 7.58 34.67
C ASN A 16 17.43 6.25 34.29
N VAL A 17 18.22 5.24 33.90
CA VAL A 17 17.69 3.87 33.75
C VAL A 17 18.05 3.08 35.01
N LEU A 18 17.16 3.06 35.98
CA LEU A 18 17.16 2.09 37.06
C LEU A 18 17.04 0.68 36.46
N ALA A 19 17.66 -0.30 37.07
CA ALA A 19 17.70 -1.70 36.64
C ALA A 19 16.26 -2.24 36.46
N GLN A 20 15.72 -2.15 35.24
CA GLN A 20 14.46 -2.77 34.86
C GLN A 20 14.74 -4.16 34.30
N ASP A 21 13.87 -5.10 34.64
CA ASP A 21 13.87 -6.44 34.07
C ASP A 21 13.77 -6.40 32.53
N LEU A 22 14.36 -7.38 31.85
CA LEU A 22 14.25 -7.53 30.39
C LEU A 22 12.82 -7.89 29.95
N SER A 23 12.04 -8.48 30.86
CA SER A 23 10.67 -8.93 30.59
C SER A 23 9.73 -7.75 30.29
N GLN A 24 8.73 -8.01 29.47
CA GLN A 24 7.70 -7.05 29.08
C GLN A 24 6.30 -7.61 29.34
N SER A 25 5.33 -6.74 29.27
CA SER A 25 3.93 -7.13 29.32
C SER A 25 3.27 -6.97 27.95
N ILE A 26 2.32 -7.87 27.69
CA ILE A 26 1.43 -7.82 26.54
C ILE A 26 0.03 -7.51 27.06
N SER A 27 -0.62 -6.55 26.47
CA SER A 27 -2.01 -6.21 26.78
C SER A 27 -2.83 -6.11 25.51
N GLY A 28 -4.13 -6.22 25.62
CA GLY A 28 -4.99 -6.08 24.46
C GLY A 28 -6.45 -6.17 24.78
N SER A 29 -7.28 -6.10 23.74
CA SER A 29 -8.71 -6.32 23.80
C SER A 29 -9.14 -7.37 22.80
N ILE A 30 -10.09 -8.20 23.17
CA ILE A 30 -10.70 -9.21 22.32
C ILE A 30 -12.14 -8.81 22.07
N LYS A 31 -12.48 -8.70 20.79
CA LYS A 31 -13.83 -8.33 20.33
C LYS A 31 -14.31 -9.30 19.27
N GLU A 32 -15.61 -9.42 19.15
CA GLU A 32 -16.22 -10.08 18.00
C GLU A 32 -16.04 -9.20 16.76
N TYR A 33 -15.67 -9.81 15.64
CA TYR A 33 -15.23 -9.08 14.43
C TYR A 33 -16.30 -8.17 13.84
N LEU A 34 -17.51 -8.68 13.62
CA LEU A 34 -18.59 -7.95 12.96
C LEU A 34 -19.32 -7.00 13.91
N SER A 35 -19.71 -7.49 15.09
CA SER A 35 -20.46 -6.71 16.08
C SER A 35 -19.59 -5.78 16.91
N GLN A 36 -18.26 -5.99 16.89
CA GLN A 36 -17.30 -5.28 17.74
C GLN A 36 -17.57 -5.41 19.25
N GLN A 37 -18.36 -6.44 19.65
CA GLN A 37 -18.61 -6.74 21.06
C GLN A 37 -17.35 -7.24 21.74
N ALA A 38 -17.16 -6.82 23.00
CA ALA A 38 -16.15 -7.40 23.87
C ALA A 38 -16.48 -8.89 24.14
N ILE A 39 -15.46 -9.73 24.02
CA ILE A 39 -15.57 -11.16 24.36
C ILE A 39 -14.88 -11.36 25.71
N ALA A 40 -15.67 -11.64 26.74
CA ALA A 40 -15.19 -12.00 28.06
C ALA A 40 -14.77 -13.47 28.10
N GLN A 41 -13.83 -13.81 28.98
CA GLN A 41 -13.34 -15.18 29.22
C GLN A 41 -12.72 -15.87 27.99
N ALA A 42 -12.28 -15.12 27.02
CA ALA A 42 -11.50 -15.66 25.91
C ALA A 42 -10.07 -15.96 26.36
N ASN A 43 -9.54 -17.11 25.96
CA ASN A 43 -8.19 -17.52 26.28
C ASN A 43 -7.19 -16.87 25.31
N VAL A 44 -6.09 -16.33 25.84
CA VAL A 44 -4.95 -15.84 25.06
C VAL A 44 -3.72 -16.62 25.48
N SER A 45 -3.10 -17.33 24.58
CA SER A 45 -1.96 -18.21 24.81
C SER A 45 -0.77 -17.78 23.98
N LEU A 46 0.41 -17.77 24.58
CA LEU A 46 1.68 -17.50 23.92
C LEU A 46 2.49 -18.79 23.82
N TYR A 47 2.86 -19.15 22.59
CA TYR A 47 3.72 -20.29 22.31
C TYR A 47 5.07 -19.83 21.77
N ARG A 48 6.12 -20.55 22.18
CA ARG A 48 7.44 -20.50 21.54
C ARG A 48 7.62 -21.84 20.85
N GLU A 49 7.64 -21.84 19.54
CA GLU A 49 7.51 -23.08 18.75
C GLU A 49 6.22 -23.82 19.09
N SER A 50 6.29 -24.96 19.73
CA SER A 50 5.12 -25.77 20.18
C SER A 50 4.89 -25.72 21.67
N GLU A 51 5.74 -25.05 22.46
CA GLU A 51 5.65 -24.98 23.92
C GLU A 51 4.79 -23.79 24.36
N LEU A 52 3.79 -24.03 25.21
CA LEU A 52 3.01 -22.99 25.87
C LEU A 52 3.85 -22.28 26.92
N ILE A 53 4.15 -21.00 26.70
CA ILE A 53 4.98 -20.22 27.60
C ILE A 53 4.16 -19.48 28.66
N LYS A 54 3.09 -18.80 28.24
CA LYS A 54 2.20 -18.03 29.12
C LYS A 54 0.81 -17.90 28.52
N GLY A 55 -0.16 -17.59 29.37
CA GLY A 55 -1.52 -17.31 28.94
C GLY A 55 -2.23 -16.32 29.86
N ALA A 56 -3.35 -15.81 29.40
CA ALA A 56 -4.29 -14.97 30.13
C ALA A 56 -5.71 -15.19 29.64
N VAL A 57 -6.67 -14.73 30.43
CA VAL A 57 -8.08 -14.73 30.05
C VAL A 57 -8.58 -13.30 30.00
N SER A 58 -9.46 -12.98 29.06
CA SER A 58 -10.03 -11.64 28.93
C SER A 58 -11.08 -11.37 30.03
N ASP A 59 -11.12 -10.13 30.52
CA ASP A 59 -12.09 -9.65 31.51
C ASP A 59 -13.49 -9.38 30.87
N SER A 60 -14.43 -8.89 31.68
CA SER A 60 -15.80 -8.58 31.22
C SER A 60 -15.88 -7.51 30.11
N LEU A 61 -14.85 -6.72 29.96
CA LEU A 61 -14.71 -5.71 28.89
C LEU A 61 -13.84 -6.20 27.71
N GLY A 62 -13.49 -7.51 27.73
CA GLY A 62 -12.66 -8.13 26.70
C GLY A 62 -11.17 -7.82 26.82
N TYR A 63 -10.69 -7.14 27.86
CA TYR A 63 -9.28 -6.85 28.03
C TYR A 63 -8.51 -8.04 28.62
N PHE A 64 -7.29 -8.26 28.12
CA PHE A 64 -6.36 -9.25 28.66
C PHE A 64 -5.01 -8.63 28.97
N PHE A 65 -4.24 -9.27 29.86
CA PHE A 65 -2.92 -8.84 30.26
C PHE A 65 -2.02 -10.02 30.62
N ILE A 66 -0.86 -10.13 29.93
CA ILE A 66 0.16 -11.15 30.18
C ILE A 66 1.41 -10.45 30.70
N LYS A 67 1.87 -10.80 31.90
CA LYS A 67 3.06 -10.21 32.57
C LYS A 67 4.31 -11.03 32.29
N ASP A 68 5.47 -10.38 32.46
CA ASP A 68 6.79 -10.99 32.55
C ASP A 68 7.10 -11.90 31.35
N VAL A 69 6.85 -11.43 30.14
CA VAL A 69 7.18 -12.12 28.89
C VAL A 69 8.60 -11.73 28.48
N GLU A 70 9.47 -12.70 28.33
CA GLU A 70 10.84 -12.47 27.86
C GLU A 70 10.87 -11.92 26.41
N PRO A 71 11.87 -11.12 26.06
CA PRO A 71 12.07 -10.71 24.68
C PRO A 71 12.25 -11.92 23.75
N GLY A 72 11.57 -11.89 22.61
CA GLY A 72 11.61 -13.02 21.67
C GLY A 72 10.45 -13.02 20.68
N ARG A 73 10.42 -14.06 19.87
CA ARG A 73 9.31 -14.33 18.94
C ARG A 73 8.36 -15.35 19.53
N TYR A 74 7.09 -15.09 19.34
CA TYR A 74 6.01 -15.92 19.87
C TYR A 74 4.91 -16.09 18.82
N LYS A 75 4.23 -17.22 18.89
CA LYS A 75 2.92 -17.44 18.30
C LYS A 75 1.88 -17.09 19.37
N LEU A 76 1.05 -16.09 19.09
CA LEU A 76 -0.10 -15.75 19.93
C LEU A 76 -1.33 -16.44 19.37
N ILE A 77 -2.06 -17.14 20.21
CA ILE A 77 -3.37 -17.73 19.89
C ILE A 77 -4.40 -17.16 20.86
N ALA A 78 -5.44 -16.55 20.31
CA ALA A 78 -6.63 -16.19 21.09
C ALA A 78 -7.80 -17.08 20.66
N SER A 79 -8.49 -17.66 21.63
CA SER A 79 -9.59 -18.60 21.38
C SER A 79 -10.75 -18.42 22.35
N PHE A 80 -11.96 -18.67 21.86
CA PHE A 80 -13.19 -18.68 22.65
C PHE A 80 -14.15 -19.69 22.05
N THR A 81 -14.95 -20.37 22.92
CA THR A 81 -15.91 -21.37 22.45
C THR A 81 -16.93 -20.76 21.49
N GLY A 82 -17.12 -21.37 20.34
CA GLY A 82 -18.01 -20.87 19.29
C GLY A 82 -17.35 -19.85 18.36
N TYR A 83 -16.02 -19.64 18.48
CA TYR A 83 -15.26 -18.73 17.64
C TYR A 83 -14.07 -19.42 16.98
N ALA A 84 -13.72 -18.99 15.78
CA ALA A 84 -12.49 -19.38 15.13
C ALA A 84 -11.28 -18.80 15.90
N PRO A 85 -10.24 -19.59 16.19
CA PRO A 85 -9.07 -19.10 16.91
C PRO A 85 -8.29 -18.10 16.09
N PHE A 86 -7.81 -17.05 16.75
CA PHE A 86 -6.93 -16.04 16.16
C PHE A 86 -5.47 -16.44 16.38
N GLU A 87 -4.66 -16.39 15.31
CA GLU A 87 -3.20 -16.60 15.38
C GLU A 87 -2.44 -15.40 14.84
N SER A 88 -1.41 -14.98 15.55
CA SER A 88 -0.54 -13.89 15.11
C SER A 88 0.92 -14.17 15.45
N GLU A 89 1.82 -13.69 14.59
CA GLU A 89 3.25 -13.58 14.90
C GLU A 89 3.46 -12.37 15.81
N LEU A 90 4.25 -12.52 16.85
CA LEU A 90 4.52 -11.46 17.81
C LEU A 90 6.00 -11.39 18.14
N LEU A 91 6.59 -10.20 17.99
CA LEU A 91 7.94 -9.90 18.41
C LEU A 91 7.90 -9.04 19.68
N ILE A 92 8.40 -9.58 20.79
CA ILE A 92 8.54 -8.87 22.07
C ILE A 92 9.96 -8.32 22.18
N VAL A 93 10.08 -7.03 22.45
CA VAL A 93 11.33 -6.32 22.70
C VAL A 93 11.31 -5.64 24.07
N SER A 94 12.43 -5.54 24.77
CA SER A 94 12.46 -5.08 26.16
C SER A 94 12.13 -3.60 26.37
N GLY A 95 12.28 -2.77 25.33
CA GLY A 95 11.99 -1.34 25.43
C GLY A 95 10.52 -0.98 25.35
N LYS A 96 9.69 -1.86 24.78
CA LYS A 96 8.33 -1.50 24.35
C LYS A 96 7.29 -2.55 24.74
N LYS A 97 6.22 -2.12 25.44
CA LYS A 97 5.07 -2.96 25.72
C LYS A 97 4.25 -3.16 24.43
N GLN A 98 3.72 -4.36 24.24
CA GLN A 98 2.83 -4.65 23.11
C GLN A 98 1.37 -4.46 23.50
N ARG A 99 0.61 -3.80 22.65
CA ARG A 99 -0.84 -3.68 22.77
C ARG A 99 -1.51 -4.16 21.49
N LEU A 100 -2.44 -5.10 21.64
CA LEU A 100 -3.08 -5.79 20.53
C LEU A 100 -4.59 -5.56 20.52
N ALA A 101 -5.16 -5.37 19.35
CA ALA A 101 -6.60 -5.46 19.12
C ALA A 101 -6.88 -6.79 18.40
N ILE A 102 -7.53 -7.72 19.10
CA ILE A 102 -7.84 -9.05 18.58
C ILE A 102 -9.32 -9.10 18.25
N PHE A 103 -9.63 -9.59 17.06
CA PHE A 103 -11.00 -9.78 16.60
C PHE A 103 -11.24 -11.26 16.35
N LEU A 104 -12.15 -11.87 17.08
CA LEU A 104 -12.58 -13.25 16.88
C LEU A 104 -13.85 -13.28 16.03
N GLN A 105 -13.95 -14.27 15.16
CA GLN A 105 -15.12 -14.51 14.34
C GLN A 105 -15.88 -15.72 14.85
N GLU A 106 -17.22 -15.63 14.97
CA GLU A 106 -18.05 -16.78 15.32
C GLU A 106 -17.85 -17.94 14.33
N SER A 107 -17.73 -19.15 14.89
CA SER A 107 -17.63 -20.41 14.15
C SER A 107 -18.22 -21.53 14.98
N GLN A 108 -19.14 -22.31 14.45
CA GLN A 108 -19.76 -23.44 15.18
C GLN A 108 -18.90 -24.72 15.21
N ARG A 109 -17.68 -24.73 14.71
CA ARG A 109 -16.83 -25.93 14.80
C ARG A 109 -16.24 -26.10 16.19
N LEU A 110 -16.82 -27.01 16.93
CA LEU A 110 -16.26 -27.63 18.13
C LEU A 110 -15.01 -28.44 17.73
N LEU A 111 -13.82 -28.02 18.27
CA LEU A 111 -12.73 -28.90 18.69
C LEU A 111 -12.14 -29.88 17.65
N GLU A 112 -11.80 -29.43 16.49
CA GLU A 112 -10.62 -29.95 15.79
C GLU A 112 -9.75 -28.76 15.37
N GLU A 113 -8.45 -28.90 15.54
CA GLU A 113 -7.42 -27.88 15.39
C GLU A 113 -7.43 -27.23 13.99
N VAL A 114 -8.36 -26.30 13.76
CA VAL A 114 -8.44 -25.54 12.53
C VAL A 114 -7.98 -24.13 12.83
N VAL A 115 -6.71 -23.90 12.61
CA VAL A 115 -6.13 -22.60 12.60
C VAL A 115 -6.45 -21.94 11.27
N VAL A 116 -7.58 -21.26 11.20
CA VAL A 116 -7.84 -20.28 10.16
C VAL A 116 -7.48 -18.93 10.77
N SER A 117 -6.52 -18.25 10.15
CA SER A 117 -6.28 -16.84 10.46
C SER A 117 -7.61 -16.11 10.41
N PRO A 118 -8.00 -15.32 11.44
CA PRO A 118 -9.30 -14.67 11.49
C PRO A 118 -9.26 -13.41 10.63
N GLN A 119 -9.19 -13.60 9.39
CA GLN A 119 -9.89 -12.67 8.53
C GLN A 119 -11.33 -13.11 8.66
N ALA A 120 -12.24 -12.19 8.95
CA ALA A 120 -13.65 -12.36 8.70
C ALA A 120 -13.76 -13.22 7.48
N VAL A 121 -14.76 -14.12 7.32
CA VAL A 121 -14.93 -14.80 6.05
C VAL A 121 -14.86 -13.71 5.00
N SER A 122 -13.64 -13.26 4.77
CA SER A 122 -13.31 -12.38 3.69
C SER A 122 -13.48 -13.32 2.53
N LEU A 123 -14.66 -13.24 1.96
CA LEU A 123 -15.06 -13.95 0.78
C LEU A 123 -14.18 -13.55 -0.42
N THR A 124 -12.97 -13.05 -0.15
CA THR A 124 -12.11 -12.39 -1.12
C THR A 124 -10.64 -12.55 -0.77
N ASN A 125 -9.78 -12.48 -1.78
CA ASN A 125 -8.33 -12.52 -1.65
C ASN A 125 -7.82 -11.32 -0.84
N THR A 126 -7.56 -11.53 0.44
CA THR A 126 -7.01 -10.51 1.33
C THR A 126 -5.68 -10.94 1.88
N THR A 127 -4.68 -10.07 1.75
CA THR A 127 -3.36 -10.23 2.33
C THR A 127 -3.21 -9.20 3.45
N SER A 128 -2.96 -9.67 4.68
CA SER A 128 -2.72 -8.79 5.83
C SER A 128 -1.23 -8.70 6.12
N ILE A 129 -0.70 -7.48 6.15
CA ILE A 129 0.69 -7.16 6.40
C ILE A 129 0.80 -6.48 7.76
N SER A 130 1.49 -7.13 8.70
CA SER A 130 1.81 -6.53 10.00
C SER A 130 3.03 -5.62 9.91
N ILE A 131 3.14 -4.71 10.89
CA ILE A 131 4.33 -3.87 11.04
C ILE A 131 5.62 -4.71 11.18
N GLU A 132 5.55 -5.82 11.92
CA GLU A 132 6.70 -6.70 12.12
C GLU A 132 7.20 -7.28 10.80
N LYS A 133 6.29 -7.70 9.94
CA LYS A 133 6.57 -8.20 8.60
C LYS A 133 7.21 -7.10 7.73
N THR A 134 6.69 -5.88 7.80
CA THR A 134 7.25 -4.72 7.09
C THR A 134 8.67 -4.37 7.56
N LEU A 135 8.95 -4.47 8.86
CA LEU A 135 10.25 -4.13 9.42
C LEU A 135 11.36 -5.17 9.13
N ARG A 136 11.02 -6.42 8.79
CA ARG A 136 12.01 -7.49 8.58
C ARG A 136 12.34 -7.77 7.12
N VAL A 137 11.41 -7.49 6.18
CA VAL A 137 11.62 -7.77 4.76
C VAL A 137 12.66 -6.81 4.18
N PRO A 138 13.69 -7.31 3.46
CA PRO A 138 14.74 -6.47 2.90
C PRO A 138 14.21 -5.54 1.80
N ALA A 139 14.85 -4.38 1.66
CA ALA A 139 14.66 -3.40 0.59
C ALA A 139 13.22 -2.94 0.35
N ASN A 140 12.40 -2.89 1.40
CA ASN A 140 11.06 -2.32 1.32
C ASN A 140 10.98 -0.87 1.85
N PHE A 141 12.10 -0.33 2.36
CA PHE A 141 12.19 1.02 2.91
C PHE A 141 11.15 1.32 4.00
N PHE A 142 10.75 0.28 4.77
CA PHE A 142 9.70 0.33 5.79
C PHE A 142 8.31 0.72 5.25
N ASP A 143 8.08 0.49 3.96
CA ASP A 143 6.81 0.73 3.27
C ASP A 143 6.07 -0.59 3.02
N PRO A 144 4.84 -0.79 3.55
CA PRO A 144 4.08 -2.01 3.35
C PRO A 144 3.68 -2.25 1.88
N VAL A 145 3.57 -1.19 1.07
CA VAL A 145 3.21 -1.32 -0.36
C VAL A 145 4.35 -1.96 -1.14
N ARG A 146 5.60 -1.54 -0.89
CA ARG A 146 6.78 -2.15 -1.53
C ARG A 146 6.94 -3.63 -1.18
N MET A 147 6.46 -4.03 -0.02
CA MET A 147 6.43 -5.43 0.38
C MET A 147 5.47 -6.26 -0.48
N LEU A 148 4.40 -5.67 -1.01
CA LEU A 148 3.42 -6.37 -1.85
C LEU A 148 4.03 -6.98 -3.11
N THR A 149 5.15 -6.48 -3.61
CA THR A 149 5.88 -7.08 -4.74
C THR A 149 6.41 -8.50 -4.46
N SER A 150 6.38 -8.94 -3.20
CA SER A 150 6.66 -10.32 -2.82
C SER A 150 5.43 -11.24 -2.91
N TYR A 151 4.24 -10.70 -3.21
CA TYR A 151 3.00 -11.48 -3.33
C TYR A 151 2.68 -11.80 -4.80
N PRO A 152 1.91 -12.88 -5.07
CA PRO A 152 1.64 -13.29 -6.44
C PRO A 152 0.83 -12.24 -7.20
N GLY A 153 1.12 -12.10 -8.49
CA GLY A 153 0.40 -11.18 -9.38
C GLY A 153 0.66 -9.69 -9.14
N VAL A 154 1.65 -9.34 -8.31
CA VAL A 154 2.03 -7.95 -8.03
C VAL A 154 3.41 -7.62 -8.59
N VAL A 155 3.52 -6.53 -9.34
CA VAL A 155 4.77 -6.05 -9.97
C VAL A 155 4.96 -4.57 -9.63
N ALA A 156 6.18 -4.16 -9.27
CA ALA A 156 6.53 -2.75 -9.19
C ALA A 156 6.67 -2.15 -10.59
N THR A 157 6.24 -0.91 -10.78
CA THR A 157 6.44 -0.20 -12.05
C THR A 157 7.88 0.30 -12.19
N ASN A 158 8.49 0.68 -11.06
CA ASN A 158 9.91 1.01 -10.96
C ASN A 158 10.42 0.80 -9.52
N ASP A 159 11.76 0.81 -9.35
CA ASP A 159 12.40 0.58 -8.04
C ASP A 159 12.36 1.79 -7.09
N GLN A 160 12.15 2.97 -7.61
CA GLN A 160 12.17 4.23 -6.85
C GLN A 160 10.79 4.62 -6.32
N ALA A 161 9.71 4.05 -6.88
CA ALA A 161 8.35 4.30 -6.46
C ALA A 161 7.68 3.05 -5.85
N ASN A 162 6.61 3.26 -5.09
CA ASN A 162 5.74 2.21 -4.58
C ASN A 162 4.49 1.99 -5.43
N SER A 163 4.49 2.46 -6.69
CA SER A 163 3.47 2.15 -7.67
C SER A 163 3.49 0.68 -8.03
N ILE A 164 2.37 -0.01 -7.89
CA ILE A 164 2.25 -1.44 -8.15
C ILE A 164 1.16 -1.75 -9.18
N VAL A 165 1.48 -2.66 -10.07
CA VAL A 165 0.54 -3.34 -10.98
C VAL A 165 0.00 -4.57 -10.26
N VAL A 166 -1.30 -4.78 -10.27
CA VAL A 166 -1.95 -5.93 -9.63
C VAL A 166 -2.74 -6.70 -10.66
N LYS A 167 -2.41 -7.97 -10.88
CA LYS A 167 -3.09 -8.85 -11.86
C LYS A 167 -3.21 -8.22 -13.26
N GLY A 168 -2.20 -7.46 -13.68
CA GLY A 168 -2.19 -6.76 -14.97
C GLY A 168 -3.04 -5.49 -15.03
N TYR A 169 -3.64 -5.03 -13.93
CA TYR A 169 -4.32 -3.73 -13.87
C TYR A 169 -3.37 -2.58 -13.59
N SER A 170 -3.74 -1.41 -14.06
CA SER A 170 -3.06 -0.14 -13.76
C SER A 170 -2.95 0.12 -12.25
N PRO A 171 -1.85 0.72 -11.79
CA PRO A 171 -1.75 1.25 -10.42
C PRO A 171 -2.88 2.22 -10.06
N ASN A 172 -3.42 2.95 -11.04
CA ASN A 172 -4.53 3.89 -10.83
C ASN A 172 -5.85 3.24 -10.41
N GLY A 173 -5.94 1.90 -10.51
CA GLY A 173 -7.07 1.11 -10.03
C GLY A 173 -7.05 0.81 -8.53
N ILE A 174 -6.08 1.30 -7.75
CA ILE A 174 -5.95 1.03 -6.31
C ILE A 174 -6.66 2.10 -5.50
N LEU A 175 -7.48 1.66 -4.53
CA LEU A 175 -8.09 2.52 -3.52
C LEU A 175 -7.20 2.60 -2.28
N TRP A 176 -6.98 3.82 -1.77
CA TRP A 176 -6.33 4.06 -0.48
C TRP A 176 -7.36 4.32 0.61
N ARG A 177 -7.21 3.63 1.73
CA ARG A 177 -8.10 3.75 2.88
C ARG A 177 -7.29 3.78 4.17
N LEU A 178 -7.69 4.65 5.10
CA LEU A 178 -7.12 4.75 6.44
C LEU A 178 -8.23 4.76 7.48
N GLN A 179 -8.16 3.84 8.45
CA GLN A 179 -9.18 3.70 9.50
C GLN A 179 -10.62 3.53 8.95
N GLY A 180 -10.74 2.88 7.78
CA GLY A 180 -12.02 2.67 7.10
C GLY A 180 -12.52 3.85 6.26
N LEU A 181 -11.80 4.97 6.18
CA LEU A 181 -12.12 6.15 5.37
C LEU A 181 -11.25 6.17 4.10
N ASP A 182 -11.86 6.44 2.98
CA ASP A 182 -11.12 6.63 1.75
C ASP A 182 -10.29 7.91 1.85
N ILE A 183 -9.02 7.85 1.45
CA ILE A 183 -8.08 8.97 1.46
C ILE A 183 -7.45 9.15 0.08
N ILE A 184 -6.91 10.32 -0.17
CA ILE A 184 -6.10 10.56 -1.35
C ILE A 184 -4.80 9.73 -1.26
N ASN A 185 -4.11 9.56 -2.39
CA ASN A 185 -2.80 8.91 -2.45
C ASN A 185 -1.84 9.46 -1.36
N PRO A 186 -1.48 8.67 -0.33
CA PRO A 186 -0.73 9.16 0.83
C PRO A 186 0.78 9.09 0.64
N ASN A 187 1.27 9.39 -0.55
CA ASN A 187 2.69 9.26 -0.86
C ASN A 187 3.33 10.62 -1.14
N HIS A 188 4.57 10.78 -0.68
CA HIS A 188 5.48 11.79 -1.17
C HIS A 188 5.77 11.60 -2.65
N LEU A 189 6.34 12.62 -3.28
CA LEU A 189 6.74 12.58 -4.67
C LEU A 189 7.56 11.33 -4.98
N ALA A 190 7.37 10.77 -6.15
CA ALA A 190 8.33 9.87 -6.75
C ALA A 190 9.62 10.65 -7.07
N ASN A 191 10.71 9.95 -7.29
CA ASN A 191 11.94 10.60 -7.75
C ASN A 191 11.70 11.27 -9.10
N ALA A 192 12.21 12.49 -9.26
CA ALA A 192 12.23 13.18 -10.53
C ALA A 192 13.48 12.83 -11.37
N GLY A 193 14.14 11.72 -11.06
CA GLY A 193 15.43 11.32 -11.62
C GLY A 193 15.49 11.16 -13.12
N THR A 194 14.37 11.34 -13.81
CA THR A 194 14.32 11.41 -15.25
C THR A 194 13.29 12.44 -15.67
N PHE A 195 13.56 13.15 -16.76
CA PHE A 195 12.59 14.09 -17.33
C PHE A 195 11.31 13.39 -17.85
N SER A 196 11.33 12.07 -17.98
CA SER A 196 10.15 11.25 -18.29
C SER A 196 9.36 10.80 -17.05
N ASP A 197 9.85 11.02 -15.83
CA ASP A 197 9.10 10.75 -14.61
C ASP A 197 8.00 11.79 -14.45
N LYS A 198 6.78 11.36 -14.71
CA LYS A 198 5.58 12.20 -14.59
C LYS A 198 4.91 11.97 -13.26
N PRO A 199 4.17 12.98 -12.75
CA PRO A 199 3.32 12.80 -11.60
C PRO A 199 2.35 11.64 -11.81
N VAL A 200 2.23 10.73 -10.84
CA VAL A 200 1.32 9.59 -10.89
C VAL A 200 0.16 9.79 -9.94
N SER A 201 -1.02 9.36 -10.35
CA SER A 201 -2.23 9.47 -9.51
C SER A 201 -2.19 8.55 -8.28
N ASN A 202 -1.55 7.39 -8.40
CA ASN A 202 -1.40 6.40 -7.35
C ASN A 202 0.04 5.89 -7.25
N GLY A 203 0.61 5.99 -6.06
CA GLY A 203 2.00 5.67 -5.77
C GLY A 203 2.85 6.91 -5.57
N GLY A 204 4.11 6.71 -5.27
CA GLY A 204 5.09 7.76 -4.98
C GLY A 204 6.38 7.19 -4.41
N GLY A 205 7.29 8.05 -3.97
CA GLY A 205 8.59 7.63 -3.44
C GLY A 205 8.48 6.95 -2.08
N VAL A 206 7.81 7.58 -1.14
CA VAL A 206 7.67 7.14 0.26
C VAL A 206 6.26 7.45 0.75
N ASN A 207 5.63 6.48 1.43
CA ASN A 207 4.35 6.71 2.08
C ASN A 207 4.49 7.66 3.29
N VAL A 208 3.63 8.68 3.41
CA VAL A 208 3.59 9.63 4.56
C VAL A 208 3.30 8.93 5.88
N LEU A 209 2.58 7.80 5.83
CA LEU A 209 2.25 7.01 7.01
C LEU A 209 3.42 6.08 7.33
N SER A 210 4.22 6.45 8.32
CA SER A 210 5.31 5.60 8.81
C SER A 210 4.78 4.23 9.27
N ALA A 211 5.55 3.18 9.01
CA ALA A 211 5.29 1.86 9.57
C ALA A 211 5.14 1.86 11.11
N GLN A 212 5.67 2.88 11.81
CA GLN A 212 5.53 3.02 13.26
C GLN A 212 4.08 3.28 13.72
N LEU A 213 3.24 3.87 12.85
CA LEU A 213 1.83 4.16 13.16
C LEU A 213 0.92 2.99 12.83
N LEU A 214 1.29 2.13 11.90
CA LEU A 214 0.42 1.09 11.38
C LEU A 214 0.36 -0.12 12.34
N ASP A 215 -0.83 -0.64 12.55
CA ASP A 215 -1.06 -1.95 13.17
C ASP A 215 -0.94 -3.03 12.08
N ARG A 216 -1.73 -2.84 11.02
CA ARG A 216 -1.73 -3.70 9.85
C ARG A 216 -2.15 -2.92 8.60
N THR A 217 -1.82 -3.49 7.47
CA THR A 217 -2.32 -3.08 6.16
C THR A 217 -2.98 -4.28 5.51
N ASP A 218 -4.28 -4.19 5.26
CA ASP A 218 -5.03 -5.22 4.55
C ASP A 218 -5.07 -4.85 3.06
N PHE A 219 -4.48 -5.70 2.24
CA PHE A 219 -4.47 -5.54 0.79
C PHE A 219 -5.46 -6.51 0.16
N TYR A 220 -6.39 -5.97 -0.60
CA TYR A 220 -7.39 -6.69 -1.39
C TYR A 220 -6.97 -6.68 -2.86
N SER A 221 -6.88 -7.83 -3.50
CA SER A 221 -6.53 -7.96 -4.93
C SER A 221 -7.62 -8.72 -5.69
N GLY A 222 -8.23 -8.11 -6.69
CA GLY A 222 -9.33 -8.69 -7.46
C GLY A 222 -10.70 -8.51 -6.80
N THR A 223 -11.46 -9.58 -6.61
CA THR A 223 -12.80 -9.50 -6.00
C THR A 223 -12.74 -8.91 -4.59
N MET A 224 -13.42 -7.81 -4.34
CA MET A 224 -13.42 -7.08 -3.07
C MET A 224 -14.77 -7.16 -2.36
N PRO A 225 -14.84 -7.10 -1.02
CA PRO A 225 -16.08 -6.94 -0.28
C PRO A 225 -16.89 -5.72 -0.74
N VAL A 226 -18.22 -5.75 -0.55
CA VAL A 226 -19.15 -4.76 -1.07
C VAL A 226 -18.90 -3.32 -0.60
N GLN A 227 -18.28 -3.14 0.58
CA GLN A 227 -17.94 -1.84 1.11
C GLN A 227 -16.76 -1.15 0.38
N TYR A 228 -16.06 -1.85 -0.52
CA TYR A 228 -15.02 -1.28 -1.37
C TYR A 228 -15.57 -1.00 -2.77
N GLY A 229 -15.31 0.18 -3.31
CA GLY A 229 -15.72 0.59 -4.64
C GLY A 229 -14.85 1.70 -5.17
N ASN A 230 -15.12 2.15 -6.39
CA ASN A 230 -14.28 3.09 -7.12
C ASN A 230 -12.83 2.59 -7.25
N ALA A 231 -12.68 1.28 -7.47
CA ALA A 231 -11.40 0.59 -7.62
C ALA A 231 -11.56 -0.64 -8.50
N LEU A 232 -10.60 -0.91 -9.38
CA LEU A 232 -10.58 -2.05 -10.30
C LEU A 232 -9.50 -3.08 -9.96
N SER A 233 -8.33 -2.63 -9.50
CA SER A 233 -7.18 -3.50 -9.24
C SER A 233 -7.12 -4.00 -7.81
N GLY A 234 -7.48 -3.16 -6.83
CA GLY A 234 -7.41 -3.54 -5.42
C GLY A 234 -7.63 -2.39 -4.46
N ALA A 235 -7.51 -2.67 -3.18
CA ALA A 235 -7.61 -1.68 -2.12
C ALA A 235 -6.54 -1.92 -1.05
N MET A 236 -5.95 -0.82 -0.58
CA MET A 236 -5.03 -0.74 0.56
C MET A 236 -5.80 -0.18 1.75
N ASP A 237 -6.19 -1.01 2.70
CA ASP A 237 -6.89 -0.58 3.91
C ASP A 237 -5.93 -0.62 5.11
N MET A 238 -5.52 0.55 5.56
CA MET A 238 -4.54 0.74 6.61
C MET A 238 -5.22 1.01 7.95
N THR A 239 -4.82 0.27 8.96
CA THR A 239 -5.30 0.45 10.34
C THR A 239 -4.17 0.98 11.20
N LEU A 240 -4.42 2.07 11.92
CA LEU A 240 -3.49 2.65 12.86
C LEU A 240 -3.52 1.89 14.19
N ARG A 241 -2.34 1.65 14.77
CA ARG A 241 -2.26 1.03 16.10
C ARG A 241 -2.62 2.04 17.20
N PRO A 242 -3.25 1.60 18.26
CA PRO A 242 -3.40 2.43 19.46
C PRO A 242 -2.02 2.64 20.09
N GLY A 243 -1.76 3.85 20.59
CA GLY A 243 -0.56 4.13 21.38
C GLY A 243 -0.60 3.45 22.75
N SER A 244 0.48 3.54 23.51
CA SER A 244 0.57 3.05 24.89
C SER A 244 -0.43 3.76 25.81
N SER A 245 -1.23 3.03 26.55
CA SER A 245 -2.15 3.61 27.55
C SER A 245 -1.59 3.63 28.98
N ASP A 246 -0.39 3.10 29.21
CA ASP A 246 0.21 2.94 30.53
C ASP A 246 1.32 3.95 30.82
N LYS A 247 2.32 4.00 29.95
CA LYS A 247 3.52 4.83 30.09
C LYS A 247 3.92 5.41 28.76
N MET A 248 4.71 6.47 28.82
CA MET A 248 5.37 7.00 27.64
C MET A 248 6.34 5.98 27.06
N GLN A 249 6.36 5.87 25.75
CA GLN A 249 7.28 5.04 24.98
C GLN A 249 7.75 5.82 23.76
N TYR A 250 8.96 5.58 23.36
CA TYR A 250 9.58 6.29 22.25
C TYR A 250 10.26 5.33 21.30
N THR A 251 10.33 5.71 20.04
CA THR A 251 11.15 5.07 19.02
C THR A 251 11.95 6.14 18.31
N ALA A 252 13.23 5.93 18.17
CA ALA A 252 14.10 6.75 17.34
C ALA A 252 14.85 5.86 16.36
N GLN A 253 14.78 6.20 15.08
CA GLN A 253 15.50 5.50 14.01
C GLN A 253 16.22 6.51 13.14
N ALA A 254 17.49 6.23 12.87
CA ALA A 254 18.29 6.94 11.89
C ALA A 254 18.71 5.98 10.78
N SER A 255 18.51 6.39 9.52
CA SER A 255 18.90 5.61 8.35
C SER A 255 19.40 6.53 7.24
N LEU A 256 19.94 5.95 6.19
CA LEU A 256 20.31 6.72 4.98
C LEU A 256 19.09 7.36 4.29
N ILE A 257 17.88 6.86 4.55
CA ILE A 257 16.65 7.41 3.99
C ILE A 257 16.15 8.59 4.81
N GLY A 258 16.36 8.58 6.14
CA GLY A 258 15.86 9.63 7.00
C GLY A 258 15.94 9.31 8.50
N LEU A 259 15.56 10.30 9.27
CA LEU A 259 15.25 10.19 10.69
C LEU A 259 13.76 9.87 10.84
N ASP A 260 13.42 8.95 11.75
CA ASP A 260 12.06 8.55 12.09
C ASP A 260 11.92 8.55 13.61
N LEU A 261 11.09 9.44 14.14
CA LEU A 261 10.91 9.64 15.58
C LEU A 261 9.44 9.40 15.92
N ALA A 262 9.16 8.48 16.85
CA ALA A 262 7.80 8.25 17.34
C ALA A 262 7.73 8.40 18.86
N ALA A 263 6.63 8.97 19.33
CA ALA A 263 6.29 9.07 20.74
C ALA A 263 4.84 8.61 20.96
N GLU A 264 4.63 7.81 21.99
CA GLU A 264 3.30 7.32 22.37
C GLU A 264 3.13 7.29 23.87
N GLY A 265 1.89 7.49 24.32
CA GLY A 265 1.61 7.50 25.75
C GLY A 265 0.14 7.64 26.09
N PRO A 266 -0.19 7.61 27.40
CA PRO A 266 -1.56 7.76 27.85
C PRO A 266 -2.05 9.22 27.73
N LEU A 267 -3.24 9.40 27.19
CA LEU A 267 -4.03 10.61 27.35
C LEU A 267 -4.78 10.56 28.69
N SER A 268 -5.29 9.38 29.05
CA SER A 268 -5.91 9.10 30.34
C SER A 268 -5.73 7.62 30.67
N LYS A 269 -5.02 7.34 31.77
CA LYS A 269 -4.81 5.96 32.27
C LYS A 269 -6.13 5.32 32.71
N ALA A 270 -7.00 6.08 33.38
CA ALA A 270 -8.29 5.60 33.86
C ALA A 270 -9.21 5.16 32.72
N LYS A 271 -9.22 5.91 31.62
CA LYS A 271 -10.03 5.61 30.41
C LYS A 271 -9.27 4.77 29.38
N LYS A 272 -8.02 4.35 29.66
CA LYS A 272 -7.15 3.63 28.74
C LYS A 272 -6.99 4.32 27.36
N SER A 273 -7.19 5.65 27.31
CA SER A 273 -6.99 6.45 26.10
C SER A 273 -5.52 6.74 25.88
N SER A 274 -5.12 6.82 24.62
CA SER A 274 -3.72 6.96 24.24
C SER A 274 -3.53 7.83 23.01
N PHE A 275 -2.33 8.35 22.87
CA PHE A 275 -1.87 8.99 21.63
C PHE A 275 -0.64 8.26 21.08
N LEU A 276 -0.43 8.44 19.79
CA LEU A 276 0.76 8.05 19.04
C LEU A 276 1.05 9.18 18.07
N ALA A 277 2.28 9.67 18.05
CA ALA A 277 2.74 10.70 17.11
C ALA A 277 4.05 10.24 16.48
N ASN A 278 4.27 10.62 15.23
CA ASN A 278 5.46 10.28 14.47
C ASN A 278 5.89 11.48 13.63
N TYR A 279 7.19 11.71 13.57
CA TYR A 279 7.80 12.71 12.70
C TYR A 279 8.97 12.09 11.95
N ARG A 280 9.03 12.37 10.63
CA ARG A 280 10.16 11.94 9.81
C ARG A 280 10.78 13.12 9.07
N TYR A 281 12.07 13.00 8.84
CA TYR A 281 12.86 13.96 8.07
C TYR A 281 13.86 13.21 7.19
N SER A 282 13.86 13.50 5.88
CA SER A 282 14.78 12.90 4.92
C SER A 282 16.22 13.34 5.17
N THR A 283 17.14 12.39 5.19
CA THR A 283 18.57 12.67 5.27
C THR A 283 19.26 12.71 3.90
N VAL A 284 18.56 12.30 2.83
CA VAL A 284 19.11 12.27 1.47
C VAL A 284 19.54 13.66 1.03
N GLY A 285 18.68 14.67 1.18
CA GLY A 285 19.02 16.07 0.89
C GLY A 285 20.17 16.60 1.76
N LEU A 286 20.28 16.16 3.03
CA LEU A 286 21.39 16.53 3.89
C LEU A 286 22.72 15.94 3.37
N LEU A 287 22.71 14.66 2.98
CA LEU A 287 23.89 13.98 2.42
C LEU A 287 24.30 14.58 1.07
N SER A 288 23.34 14.96 0.22
CA SER A 288 23.62 15.68 -1.02
C SER A 288 24.32 17.02 -0.73
N ASN A 289 23.83 17.80 0.24
CA ASN A 289 24.45 19.04 0.67
C ASN A 289 25.86 18.84 1.28
N MET A 290 26.20 17.64 1.72
CA MET A 290 27.53 17.25 2.20
C MET A 290 28.43 16.70 1.08
N GLY A 291 28.00 16.75 -0.18
CA GLY A 291 28.77 16.34 -1.36
C GLY A 291 28.59 14.87 -1.76
N VAL A 292 27.59 14.17 -1.21
CA VAL A 292 27.22 12.83 -1.69
C VAL A 292 26.36 13.00 -2.94
N ASP A 293 26.85 12.53 -4.10
CA ASP A 293 26.13 12.57 -5.36
C ASP A 293 25.10 11.43 -5.45
N PHE A 294 23.84 11.79 -5.68
CA PHE A 294 22.72 10.88 -5.96
C PHE A 294 22.29 10.92 -7.42
N GLY A 295 23.21 11.12 -8.36
CA GLY A 295 22.94 11.19 -9.79
C GLY A 295 22.39 12.55 -10.23
N GLY A 296 22.78 13.63 -9.55
CA GLY A 296 22.34 15.01 -9.83
C GLY A 296 21.00 15.38 -9.18
N GLU A 297 20.39 14.49 -8.41
CA GLU A 297 19.11 14.72 -7.72
C GLU A 297 19.27 15.19 -6.29
N SER A 298 18.43 16.15 -5.88
CA SER A 298 18.30 16.59 -4.50
C SER A 298 16.90 16.30 -3.98
N ILE A 299 16.76 15.13 -3.33
CA ILE A 299 15.47 14.66 -2.79
C ILE A 299 15.34 15.07 -1.33
N SER A 300 14.27 15.73 -0.98
CA SER A 300 13.93 16.04 0.41
C SER A 300 12.49 15.76 0.72
N PHE A 301 12.20 15.28 1.95
CA PHE A 301 10.85 15.19 2.48
C PHE A 301 10.86 15.33 4.00
N GLN A 302 9.73 15.76 4.53
CA GLN A 302 9.42 15.68 5.95
C GLN A 302 7.92 15.45 6.11
N ASP A 303 7.57 14.73 7.15
CA ASP A 303 6.17 14.46 7.48
C ASP A 303 5.93 14.32 8.98
N PHE A 304 4.68 14.54 9.34
CA PHE A 304 4.16 14.35 10.68
C PHE A 304 2.83 13.62 10.62
N SER A 305 2.62 12.67 11.52
CA SER A 305 1.37 11.93 11.64
C SER A 305 1.04 11.64 13.09
N PHE A 306 -0.25 11.57 13.41
CA PHE A 306 -0.69 11.22 14.77
C PHE A 306 -1.96 10.36 14.76
N HIS A 307 -2.16 9.63 15.85
CA HIS A 307 -3.37 8.88 16.15
C HIS A 307 -3.76 9.03 17.62
N LEU A 308 -5.02 9.40 17.87
CA LEU A 308 -5.64 9.46 19.18
C LEU A 308 -6.66 8.33 19.28
N ASN A 309 -6.52 7.47 20.28
CA ASN A 309 -7.42 6.36 20.52
C ASN A 309 -8.10 6.52 21.87
N MET A 310 -9.42 6.65 21.86
CA MET A 310 -10.24 6.95 23.03
C MET A 310 -11.34 5.87 23.18
N PRO A 311 -11.03 4.74 23.85
CA PRO A 311 -12.03 3.73 24.15
C PRO A 311 -13.16 4.32 24.97
N GLY A 312 -14.39 4.07 24.55
CA GLY A 312 -15.62 4.46 25.24
C GLY A 312 -16.20 3.33 26.08
N ASN A 313 -17.33 3.61 26.74
CA ASN A 313 -18.09 2.60 27.47
C ASN A 313 -18.72 1.59 26.50
N GLN A 314 -19.02 0.38 27.02
CA GLN A 314 -19.71 -0.67 26.26
C GLN A 314 -19.03 -1.10 24.95
N GLY A 315 -17.68 -1.00 24.87
CA GLY A 315 -16.92 -1.43 23.72
C GLY A 315 -16.84 -0.42 22.55
N GLY A 316 -17.42 0.77 22.72
CA GLY A 316 -17.26 1.86 21.75
C GLY A 316 -15.81 2.35 21.64
N ASN A 317 -15.48 3.07 20.58
CA ASN A 317 -14.16 3.67 20.37
C ASN A 317 -14.24 4.90 19.51
N LEU A 318 -13.67 6.01 19.99
CA LEU A 318 -13.45 7.21 19.19
C LEU A 318 -11.98 7.27 18.80
N SER A 319 -11.72 7.36 17.50
CA SER A 319 -10.39 7.44 16.90
C SER A 319 -10.28 8.71 16.09
N ALA A 320 -9.25 9.52 16.36
CA ALA A 320 -8.91 10.68 15.55
C ALA A 320 -7.49 10.53 15.02
N PHE A 321 -7.26 10.89 13.78
CA PHE A 321 -5.96 10.80 13.15
C PHE A 321 -5.67 12.00 12.25
N GLY A 322 -4.40 12.26 12.00
CA GLY A 322 -3.96 13.23 11.02
C GLY A 322 -2.57 12.88 10.49
N PHE A 323 -2.32 13.34 9.29
CA PHE A 323 -1.02 13.22 8.63
C PHE A 323 -0.78 14.43 7.72
N GLY A 324 0.48 14.77 7.53
CA GLY A 324 0.87 15.80 6.59
C GLY A 324 2.35 15.71 6.26
N GLY A 325 2.69 15.96 5.00
CA GLY A 325 4.04 15.92 4.53
C GLY A 325 4.28 16.87 3.36
N ILE A 326 5.50 17.33 3.26
CA ILE A 326 6.01 18.11 2.12
C ILE A 326 7.22 17.41 1.55
N SER A 327 7.39 17.49 0.25
CA SER A 327 8.52 16.90 -0.45
C SER A 327 8.94 17.77 -1.63
N SER A 328 10.21 17.71 -1.98
CA SER A 328 10.76 18.28 -3.21
C SER A 328 11.80 17.34 -3.80
N ASN A 329 11.96 17.43 -5.10
CA ASN A 329 13.05 16.82 -5.82
C ASN A 329 13.50 17.79 -6.91
N ASP A 330 14.75 18.18 -6.84
CA ASP A 330 15.37 19.11 -7.77
C ASP A 330 16.48 18.40 -8.55
N PHE A 331 16.43 18.51 -9.87
CA PHE A 331 17.48 18.06 -10.78
C PHE A 331 17.95 19.26 -11.58
N ASN A 332 19.25 19.51 -11.61
CA ASN A 332 19.85 20.64 -12.29
C ASN A 332 20.53 20.19 -13.60
N ALA A 333 20.33 20.99 -14.66
CA ALA A 333 21.09 20.81 -15.91
C ALA A 333 22.59 20.86 -15.63
N LYS A 334 23.36 20.00 -16.31
CA LYS A 334 24.81 20.04 -16.28
C LYS A 334 25.36 21.19 -17.18
N PRO A 335 26.62 21.62 -16.97
CA PRO A 335 27.33 22.42 -17.98
C PRO A 335 27.36 21.74 -19.34
N GLU A 336 27.37 22.50 -20.42
CA GLU A 336 27.28 21.98 -21.80
C GLU A 336 28.39 20.99 -22.16
N ASP A 337 29.58 21.22 -21.64
CA ASP A 337 30.76 20.38 -21.82
C ASP A 337 30.71 19.04 -21.08
N GLU A 338 29.75 18.88 -20.18
CA GLU A 338 29.51 17.64 -19.39
C GLU A 338 28.27 16.85 -19.87
N TRP A 339 27.62 17.25 -20.96
CA TRP A 339 26.46 16.56 -21.48
C TRP A 339 26.81 15.19 -22.07
N GLU A 340 26.23 14.13 -21.53
CA GLU A 340 26.38 12.76 -22.03
C GLU A 340 25.06 12.22 -22.63
N GLU A 341 23.92 12.71 -22.14
CA GLU A 341 22.58 12.28 -22.58
C GLU A 341 21.59 13.46 -22.51
N GLU A 342 20.43 13.31 -23.14
CA GLU A 342 19.43 14.37 -23.24
C GLU A 342 19.02 14.96 -21.89
N LYS A 343 18.89 14.12 -20.86
CA LYS A 343 18.48 14.59 -19.53
C LYS A 343 19.43 15.64 -18.93
N ASP A 344 20.72 15.60 -19.27
CA ASP A 344 21.73 16.50 -18.72
C ASP A 344 21.47 17.98 -19.10
N ARG A 345 20.61 18.20 -20.08
CA ARG A 345 20.19 19.52 -20.60
C ARG A 345 19.00 20.12 -19.81
N TYR A 346 18.35 19.36 -18.92
CA TYR A 346 17.12 19.78 -18.27
C TYR A 346 17.34 20.17 -16.82
N THR A 347 16.64 21.23 -16.41
CA THR A 347 16.40 21.53 -15.00
C THR A 347 14.97 21.12 -14.67
N ILE A 348 14.78 20.32 -13.64
CA ILE A 348 13.48 19.83 -13.23
C ILE A 348 13.29 20.14 -11.75
N ASN A 349 12.27 20.93 -11.43
CA ASN A 349 11.84 21.20 -10.06
C ASN A 349 10.51 20.50 -9.82
N TYR A 350 10.46 19.64 -8.83
CA TYR A 350 9.28 18.88 -8.46
C TYR A 350 8.98 19.09 -6.99
N SER A 351 7.80 19.61 -6.67
CA SER A 351 7.34 19.85 -5.29
C SER A 351 5.99 19.21 -5.03
N GLY A 352 5.77 18.76 -3.81
CA GLY A 352 4.53 18.13 -3.40
C GLY A 352 4.18 18.33 -1.94
N LYS A 353 2.88 18.35 -1.67
CA LYS A 353 2.29 18.32 -0.33
C LYS A 353 1.24 17.23 -0.30
N VAL A 354 1.13 16.55 0.82
CA VAL A 354 0.05 15.59 1.08
C VAL A 354 -0.37 15.73 2.54
N TYR A 355 -1.67 15.74 2.80
CA TYR A 355 -2.19 15.95 4.15
C TYR A 355 -3.57 15.34 4.31
N GLY A 356 -3.95 15.08 5.56
CA GLY A 356 -5.28 14.61 5.89
C GLY A 356 -5.56 14.59 7.39
N ILE A 357 -6.83 14.65 7.71
CA ILE A 357 -7.34 14.51 9.07
C ILE A 357 -8.65 13.75 9.03
N GLY A 358 -8.89 12.92 10.04
CA GLY A 358 -10.13 12.14 10.11
C GLY A 358 -10.52 11.76 11.52
N LEU A 359 -11.80 11.44 11.65
CA LEU A 359 -12.45 11.01 12.88
C LEU A 359 -13.32 9.79 12.59
N VAL A 360 -13.21 8.76 13.41
CA VAL A 360 -14.05 7.56 13.32
C VAL A 360 -14.61 7.26 14.70
N ASN A 361 -15.91 7.07 14.79
CA ASN A 361 -16.59 6.67 16.01
C ASN A 361 -17.28 5.30 15.80
N GLN A 362 -17.05 4.40 16.73
CA GLN A 362 -17.72 3.11 16.82
C GLN A 362 -18.55 3.07 18.09
N PHE A 363 -19.82 2.72 17.98
CA PHE A 363 -20.74 2.63 19.11
C PHE A 363 -21.78 1.53 18.89
N LYS A 364 -22.43 1.13 19.96
CA LYS A 364 -23.37 0.01 19.92
C LYS A 364 -24.70 0.40 20.56
N PRO A 365 -25.68 0.82 19.77
CA PRO A 365 -27.03 1.07 20.28
C PRO A 365 -27.81 -0.25 20.44
N GLY A 366 -27.44 -1.05 21.47
CA GLY A 366 -28.16 -2.26 21.85
C GLY A 366 -28.09 -3.43 20.84
N TRP A 367 -28.89 -3.39 19.80
CA TRP A 367 -29.15 -4.51 18.88
C TRP A 367 -28.28 -4.54 17.61
N MET A 368 -27.49 -3.51 17.37
CA MET A 368 -26.60 -3.42 16.20
C MET A 368 -25.28 -2.73 16.57
N SER A 369 -24.25 -2.97 15.79
CA SER A 369 -23.01 -2.21 15.85
C SER A 369 -23.02 -1.13 14.77
N VAL A 370 -22.69 0.10 15.14
CA VAL A 370 -22.65 1.24 14.21
C VAL A 370 -21.24 1.81 14.19
N SER A 371 -20.74 2.08 13.00
CA SER A 371 -19.50 2.82 12.80
C SER A 371 -19.77 3.96 11.84
N ALA A 372 -19.29 5.14 12.19
CA ALA A 372 -19.36 6.31 11.34
C ALA A 372 -18.05 7.06 11.37
N GLY A 373 -17.70 7.70 10.29
CA GLY A 373 -16.48 8.49 10.22
C GLY A 373 -16.49 9.48 9.08
N MET A 374 -15.60 10.46 9.21
CA MET A 374 -15.35 11.46 8.18
C MET A 374 -13.88 11.82 8.14
N SER A 375 -13.38 12.15 6.95
CA SER A 375 -12.01 12.64 6.75
C SER A 375 -11.97 13.65 5.63
N PHE A 376 -10.99 14.54 5.73
CA PHE A 376 -10.54 15.40 4.65
C PHE A 376 -9.09 15.04 4.34
N SER A 377 -8.76 14.89 3.06
CA SER A 377 -7.38 14.69 2.63
C SER A 377 -7.11 15.48 1.34
N GLY A 378 -5.86 15.88 1.14
CA GLY A 378 -5.45 16.65 -0.02
C GLY A 378 -4.04 16.30 -0.48
N GLN A 379 -3.77 16.54 -1.76
CA GLN A 379 -2.48 16.39 -2.39
C GLN A 379 -2.29 17.49 -3.43
N ASP A 380 -1.20 18.25 -3.29
CA ASP A 380 -0.75 19.23 -4.25
C ASP A 380 0.56 18.75 -4.86
N GLN A 381 0.69 18.82 -6.18
CA GLN A 381 1.93 18.46 -6.89
C GLN A 381 2.19 19.50 -7.98
N GLU A 382 3.42 19.97 -8.05
CA GLU A 382 3.88 20.87 -9.11
C GLU A 382 5.21 20.34 -9.65
N ARG A 383 5.30 20.21 -10.99
CA ARG A 383 6.52 19.83 -11.69
C ARG A 383 6.79 20.84 -12.79
N LYS A 384 7.98 21.43 -12.78
CA LYS A 384 8.48 22.32 -13.82
C LYS A 384 9.71 21.69 -14.43
N SER A 385 9.70 21.50 -15.74
CA SER A 385 10.82 20.99 -16.52
C SER A 385 11.19 21.99 -17.59
N GLN A 386 12.44 22.37 -17.64
CA GLN A 386 12.96 23.34 -18.60
C GLN A 386 14.26 22.81 -19.19
N GLY A 387 14.30 22.68 -20.53
CA GLY A 387 15.50 22.37 -21.28
C GLY A 387 16.36 23.60 -21.52
N THR A 388 17.68 23.45 -21.51
CA THR A 388 18.63 24.49 -21.88
C THR A 388 18.71 24.62 -23.40
N ALA A 389 18.54 25.83 -23.94
CA ALA A 389 18.61 26.11 -25.37
C ALA A 389 20.08 26.26 -25.83
N VAL A 390 20.64 25.30 -26.53
CA VAL A 390 21.93 25.48 -27.29
C VAL A 390 22.02 24.43 -28.39
N PRO A 391 22.51 24.72 -29.50
CA PRO A 391 22.04 25.47 -30.66
C PRO A 391 20.87 24.79 -31.40
N PHE A 392 20.06 24.05 -30.73
CA PHE A 392 18.91 23.33 -31.29
C PHE A 392 17.65 24.18 -31.19
N PRO A 393 16.82 24.26 -32.26
CA PRO A 393 15.65 25.14 -32.28
C PRO A 393 14.52 24.74 -31.29
N ASN A 394 14.66 23.65 -30.55
CA ASN A 394 13.56 23.04 -29.78
C ASN A 394 13.84 23.09 -28.28
N VAL A 395 13.45 24.17 -27.62
CA VAL A 395 13.33 24.21 -26.16
C VAL A 395 12.00 23.55 -25.78
N TYR A 396 12.08 22.43 -25.05
CA TYR A 396 10.92 21.80 -24.45
C TYR A 396 10.80 22.27 -23.00
N SER A 397 9.69 22.88 -22.65
CA SER A 397 9.36 23.26 -21.28
C SER A 397 7.98 22.72 -20.93
N GLU A 398 7.86 22.04 -19.79
CA GLU A 398 6.60 21.49 -19.28
C GLU A 398 6.36 21.97 -17.86
N ASN A 399 5.17 22.54 -17.65
CA ASN A 399 4.65 22.82 -16.33
C ASN A 399 3.42 21.96 -16.07
N TYR A 400 3.47 21.20 -14.99
CA TYR A 400 2.39 20.35 -14.53
C TYR A 400 2.02 20.75 -13.11
N SER A 401 0.74 20.99 -12.86
CA SER A 401 0.22 21.29 -11.53
C SER A 401 -1.08 20.53 -11.29
N THR A 402 -1.19 19.89 -10.13
CA THR A 402 -2.44 19.31 -9.66
C THR A 402 -2.71 19.67 -8.22
N GLN A 403 -3.96 19.98 -7.93
CA GLN A 403 -4.49 20.13 -6.57
C GLN A 403 -5.69 19.20 -6.44
N ARG A 404 -5.63 18.26 -5.51
CA ARG A 404 -6.65 17.23 -5.32
C ARG A 404 -7.14 17.25 -3.90
N TYR A 405 -8.46 17.27 -3.72
CA TYR A 405 -9.12 17.21 -2.42
C TYR A 405 -10.14 16.09 -2.39
N LEU A 406 -10.20 15.39 -1.27
CA LEU A 406 -11.17 14.34 -1.00
C LEU A 406 -11.77 14.53 0.38
N LEU A 407 -13.07 14.83 0.43
CA LEU A 407 -13.86 14.76 1.66
C LEU A 407 -14.59 13.41 1.65
N SER A 408 -14.22 12.53 2.58
CA SER A 408 -14.77 11.18 2.67
C SER A 408 -15.63 11.03 3.91
N GLY A 409 -16.75 10.33 3.79
CA GLY A 409 -17.61 9.99 4.89
C GLY A 409 -18.17 8.59 4.77
N PHE A 410 -18.43 7.94 5.89
CA PHE A 410 -19.18 6.70 5.91
C PHE A 410 -20.03 6.56 7.16
N ILE A 411 -21.11 5.84 7.03
CA ILE A 411 -21.87 5.24 8.11
C ILE A 411 -22.17 3.79 7.74
N LYS A 412 -21.96 2.86 8.66
CA LYS A 412 -22.33 1.46 8.50
C LYS A 412 -22.95 0.89 9.74
N GLY A 413 -23.93 0.01 9.58
CA GLY A 413 -24.55 -0.75 10.63
C GLY A 413 -24.39 -2.25 10.36
N VAL A 414 -24.02 -3.01 11.39
CA VAL A 414 -23.92 -4.47 11.31
C VAL A 414 -24.86 -5.08 12.35
N ARG A 415 -25.68 -6.02 11.92
CA ARG A 415 -26.62 -6.75 12.77
C ARG A 415 -26.51 -8.25 12.54
N LYS A 416 -26.52 -9.01 13.65
CA LYS A 416 -26.65 -10.47 13.59
C LYS A 416 -28.10 -10.88 13.28
N ILE A 417 -28.26 -11.84 12.39
CA ILE A 417 -29.54 -12.43 12.00
C ILE A 417 -29.48 -13.94 12.26
N GLY A 418 -30.39 -14.44 13.10
CA GLY A 418 -30.37 -15.85 13.50
C GLY A 418 -29.08 -16.21 14.27
N LYS A 419 -28.63 -17.46 14.12
CA LYS A 419 -27.45 -17.97 14.84
C LYS A 419 -26.13 -17.64 14.15
N GLU A 420 -26.11 -17.62 12.80
CA GLU A 420 -24.86 -17.59 12.00
C GLU A 420 -24.94 -16.62 10.83
N GLY A 421 -25.94 -15.76 10.81
CA GLY A 421 -26.14 -14.77 9.75
C GLY A 421 -25.80 -13.37 10.19
N PHE A 422 -25.37 -12.53 9.24
CA PHE A 422 -25.14 -11.12 9.44
C PHE A 422 -25.67 -10.33 8.25
N ILE A 423 -26.23 -9.17 8.56
CA ILE A 423 -26.50 -8.13 7.56
C ILE A 423 -25.65 -6.91 7.89
N GLU A 424 -24.99 -6.37 6.88
CA GLU A 424 -24.30 -5.09 6.93
C GLU A 424 -24.98 -4.14 5.94
N THR A 425 -25.31 -2.94 6.39
CA THR A 425 -25.80 -1.86 5.54
C THR A 425 -24.96 -0.65 5.75
N GLY A 426 -24.71 0.12 4.71
CA GLY A 426 -23.90 1.32 4.84
C GLY A 426 -24.09 2.30 3.68
N LEU A 427 -23.64 3.50 3.94
CA LEU A 427 -23.49 4.56 2.96
C LEU A 427 -22.06 5.08 3.02
N ARG A 428 -21.42 5.21 1.86
CA ARG A 428 -20.15 5.90 1.70
C ARG A 428 -20.34 7.10 0.79
N THR A 429 -19.68 8.18 1.11
CA THR A 429 -19.71 9.42 0.34
C THR A 429 -18.30 9.96 0.18
N ASN A 430 -17.95 10.33 -1.04
CA ASN A 430 -16.66 10.91 -1.37
C ASN A 430 -16.89 12.14 -2.25
N TYR A 431 -16.73 13.35 -1.69
CA TYR A 431 -16.68 14.56 -2.51
C TYR A 431 -15.26 14.76 -2.97
N LYS A 432 -15.07 14.70 -4.26
CA LYS A 432 -13.79 14.83 -4.97
C LYS A 432 -13.75 16.20 -5.64
N ASN A 433 -12.60 16.86 -5.54
CA ASN A 433 -12.28 18.06 -6.31
C ASN A 433 -10.83 17.98 -6.76
N ASP A 434 -10.64 17.80 -8.06
CA ASP A 434 -9.32 17.72 -8.71
C ASP A 434 -9.19 18.88 -9.67
N GLU A 435 -8.30 19.80 -9.37
CA GLU A 435 -7.87 20.87 -10.28
C GLU A 435 -6.54 20.48 -10.91
N MET A 436 -6.41 20.64 -12.21
CA MET A 436 -5.17 20.31 -12.92
C MET A 436 -4.89 21.27 -14.06
N MET A 437 -3.62 21.53 -14.25
CA MET A 437 -3.09 22.32 -15.34
C MET A 437 -1.83 21.63 -15.91
N VAL A 438 -1.83 21.44 -17.20
CA VAL A 438 -0.65 21.01 -17.96
C VAL A 438 -0.42 22.04 -19.06
N SER A 439 0.77 22.63 -19.07
CA SER A 439 1.21 23.58 -20.07
C SER A 439 2.56 23.15 -20.61
N THR A 440 2.60 22.89 -21.89
CA THR A 440 3.82 22.50 -22.60
C THR A 440 4.15 23.56 -23.64
N ILE A 441 5.39 24.04 -23.64
CA ILE A 441 5.93 24.92 -24.64
C ILE A 441 6.97 24.11 -25.41
N SER A 442 6.66 23.81 -26.68
CA SER A 442 7.62 23.25 -27.64
C SER A 442 7.80 24.25 -28.77
N GLN A 443 9.02 24.57 -29.10
CA GLN A 443 9.33 25.42 -30.29
C GLN A 443 9.38 24.61 -31.56
N SER A 444 9.02 23.33 -31.55
CA SER A 444 8.94 22.50 -32.75
C SER A 444 7.78 22.95 -33.63
N LEU A 445 8.07 23.29 -34.89
CA LEU A 445 7.09 23.69 -35.92
C LEU A 445 6.14 22.55 -36.32
N ILE A 446 6.32 21.35 -35.80
CA ILE A 446 5.63 20.13 -36.24
C ILE A 446 4.64 19.63 -35.22
N ASP A 447 4.74 20.05 -33.95
CA ASP A 447 3.97 19.44 -32.85
C ASP A 447 2.86 20.33 -32.29
N ASN A 448 1.66 20.26 -32.93
CA ASN A 448 0.41 20.75 -32.35
C ASN A 448 -0.17 19.78 -31.30
N SER A 449 0.51 18.66 -30.99
CA SER A 449 0.03 17.61 -30.10
C SER A 449 0.42 17.82 -28.64
N THR A 450 1.17 18.90 -28.32
CA THR A 450 1.56 19.21 -26.95
C THR A 450 0.32 19.43 -26.08
N PRO A 451 0.19 18.68 -24.97
CA PRO A 451 -0.99 18.79 -24.13
C PRO A 451 -0.97 20.13 -23.38
N ASN A 452 -1.82 21.05 -23.81
CA ASN A 452 -2.16 22.24 -23.05
C ASN A 452 -3.62 22.09 -22.63
N TYR A 453 -3.86 21.85 -21.37
CA TYR A 453 -5.20 21.79 -20.81
C TYR A 453 -5.20 22.19 -19.34
N SER A 454 -6.30 22.77 -18.93
CA SER A 454 -6.59 23.07 -17.54
C SER A 454 -8.06 22.85 -17.26
N GLY A 455 -8.38 22.46 -16.05
CA GLY A 455 -9.77 22.29 -15.65
C GLY A 455 -9.92 21.71 -14.27
N THR A 456 -11.17 21.69 -13.82
CA THR A 456 -11.56 21.16 -12.51
C THR A 456 -12.60 20.07 -12.69
N VAL A 457 -12.39 18.94 -12.04
CA VAL A 457 -13.35 17.84 -11.92
C VAL A 457 -13.83 17.78 -10.48
N SER A 458 -15.08 18.14 -10.26
CA SER A 458 -15.67 18.26 -8.94
C SER A 458 -17.00 17.54 -8.87
N GLY A 459 -17.15 16.61 -7.93
CA GLY A 459 -18.38 15.83 -7.80
C GLY A 459 -18.44 14.95 -6.56
N LEU A 460 -19.67 14.61 -6.18
CA LEU A 460 -19.97 13.70 -5.09
C LEU A 460 -20.16 12.28 -5.63
N LEU A 461 -19.38 11.36 -5.10
CA LEU A 461 -19.58 9.93 -5.26
C LEU A 461 -20.36 9.42 -4.05
N TRP A 462 -21.60 9.00 -4.22
CA TRP A 462 -22.37 8.41 -3.13
C TRP A 462 -22.67 6.94 -3.41
N GLN A 463 -22.56 6.12 -2.37
CA GLN A 463 -22.36 4.69 -2.54
C GLN A 463 -23.06 3.92 -1.42
N PRO A 464 -24.41 3.82 -1.45
CA PRO A 464 -25.15 2.94 -0.54
C PRO A 464 -24.91 1.48 -0.88
N TYR A 465 -24.86 0.63 0.14
CA TYR A 465 -24.70 -0.79 -0.04
C TYR A 465 -25.38 -1.61 1.04
N VAL A 466 -25.65 -2.85 0.70
CA VAL A 466 -26.12 -3.90 1.61
C VAL A 466 -25.31 -5.18 1.36
N ALA A 467 -24.94 -5.86 2.43
CA ALA A 467 -24.32 -7.17 2.38
C ALA A 467 -25.04 -8.13 3.33
N PHE A 468 -25.13 -9.36 2.90
CA PHE A 468 -25.63 -10.47 3.68
C PHE A 468 -24.60 -11.58 3.69
N SER A 469 -24.38 -12.20 4.85
CA SER A 469 -23.56 -13.40 4.98
C SER A 469 -24.25 -14.42 5.89
N GLN A 470 -24.18 -15.70 5.51
CA GLN A 470 -24.80 -16.80 6.24
C GLN A 470 -23.90 -18.03 6.18
N SER A 471 -23.65 -18.63 7.33
CA SER A 471 -23.02 -19.94 7.42
C SER A 471 -24.08 -21.02 7.54
N VAL A 472 -23.91 -22.12 6.80
CA VAL A 472 -24.78 -23.31 6.85
C VAL A 472 -23.89 -24.55 6.76
N GLY A 473 -23.66 -25.22 7.86
CA GLY A 473 -22.77 -26.37 7.96
C GLY A 473 -21.35 -26.06 7.53
N GLN A 474 -20.88 -26.67 6.43
CA GLN A 474 -19.53 -26.42 5.89
C GLN A 474 -19.48 -25.24 4.90
N PHE A 475 -20.61 -24.67 4.55
CA PHE A 475 -20.69 -23.61 3.55
C PHE A 475 -20.90 -22.25 4.20
N ASN A 476 -20.25 -21.24 3.61
CA ASN A 476 -20.50 -19.84 3.92
C ASN A 476 -20.94 -19.15 2.62
N PHE A 477 -22.07 -18.49 2.67
CA PHE A 477 -22.65 -17.73 1.56
C PHE A 477 -22.53 -16.25 1.83
N GLY A 478 -22.16 -15.49 0.83
CA GLY A 478 -22.12 -14.04 0.86
C GLY A 478 -22.81 -13.47 -0.36
N ALA A 479 -23.60 -12.45 -0.15
CA ALA A 479 -24.21 -11.66 -1.22
C ALA A 479 -24.15 -10.18 -0.85
N GLY A 480 -23.95 -9.33 -1.83
CA GLY A 480 -23.91 -7.90 -1.63
C GLY A 480 -24.37 -7.14 -2.86
N LEU A 481 -24.92 -5.99 -2.62
CA LEU A 481 -25.34 -5.07 -3.67
C LEU A 481 -24.91 -3.66 -3.29
N ARG A 482 -24.26 -2.98 -4.20
CA ARG A 482 -23.83 -1.60 -4.08
C ARG A 482 -24.37 -0.81 -5.25
N TYR A 483 -24.83 0.39 -5.00
CA TYR A 483 -25.11 1.39 -6.02
C TYR A 483 -24.05 2.48 -5.92
N VAL A 484 -23.59 2.96 -7.06
CA VAL A 484 -22.60 4.05 -7.15
C VAL A 484 -23.14 5.09 -8.12
N ASN A 485 -23.10 6.35 -7.72
CA ASN A 485 -23.43 7.47 -8.60
C ASN A 485 -22.39 8.59 -8.42
N PHE A 486 -21.95 9.17 -9.53
CA PHE A 486 -21.03 10.31 -9.57
C PHE A 486 -21.77 11.54 -10.08
N SER A 487 -21.94 12.55 -9.24
CA SER A 487 -22.76 13.72 -9.54
C SER A 487 -22.19 14.64 -10.61
N TYR A 488 -20.90 14.53 -10.94
CA TYR A 488 -20.25 15.34 -11.99
C TYR A 488 -20.95 15.19 -13.35
N ASN A 489 -21.26 13.97 -13.73
CA ASN A 489 -21.93 13.68 -15.01
C ASN A 489 -23.12 12.73 -14.86
N ASN A 490 -23.62 12.53 -13.64
CA ASN A 490 -24.73 11.63 -13.29
C ASN A 490 -24.54 10.16 -13.72
N THR A 491 -23.30 9.73 -13.97
CA THR A 491 -23.03 8.33 -14.27
C THR A 491 -23.25 7.46 -13.05
N SER A 492 -23.76 6.25 -13.27
CA SER A 492 -24.10 5.32 -12.19
C SER A 492 -23.76 3.87 -12.54
N SER A 493 -23.59 3.05 -11.50
CA SER A 493 -23.36 1.61 -11.61
C SER A 493 -24.05 0.88 -10.47
N LEU A 494 -24.66 -0.27 -10.79
CA LEU A 494 -25.17 -1.22 -9.81
C LEU A 494 -24.18 -2.40 -9.76
N GLU A 495 -23.60 -2.67 -8.59
CA GLU A 495 -22.49 -3.59 -8.41
C GLU A 495 -22.89 -4.79 -7.54
N PRO A 496 -23.40 -5.88 -8.15
CA PRO A 496 -23.64 -7.13 -7.43
C PRO A 496 -22.32 -7.83 -7.07
N ARG A 497 -22.31 -8.50 -5.92
CA ARG A 497 -21.21 -9.34 -5.45
C ARG A 497 -21.78 -10.60 -4.81
N ALA A 498 -21.14 -11.72 -5.08
CA ALA A 498 -21.55 -13.01 -4.54
C ALA A 498 -20.32 -13.88 -4.25
N SER A 499 -20.46 -14.74 -3.26
CA SER A 499 -19.42 -15.71 -2.93
C SER A 499 -20.00 -16.91 -2.22
N VAL A 500 -19.37 -18.03 -2.42
CA VAL A 500 -19.60 -19.26 -1.68
C VAL A 500 -18.25 -19.87 -1.29
N SER A 501 -18.10 -20.19 -0.01
CA SER A 501 -16.94 -20.91 0.50
C SER A 501 -17.37 -22.24 1.10
N ARG A 502 -16.58 -23.27 0.85
CA ARG A 502 -16.67 -24.54 1.56
C ARG A 502 -15.45 -24.75 2.43
N THR A 503 -15.68 -25.05 3.69
CA THR A 503 -14.63 -25.35 4.66
C THR A 503 -14.71 -26.82 5.06
N TRP A 504 -13.59 -27.57 4.92
CA TRP A 504 -13.48 -28.96 5.38
C TRP A 504 -12.07 -29.19 5.94
N SER A 505 -11.99 -29.82 7.10
CA SER A 505 -10.73 -29.97 7.85
C SER A 505 -10.00 -28.61 7.93
N SER A 506 -8.80 -28.49 7.42
CA SER A 506 -8.01 -27.25 7.37
C SER A 506 -8.01 -26.55 6.01
N ASN A 507 -8.97 -26.89 5.13
CA ASN A 507 -9.04 -26.34 3.78
C ASN A 507 -10.24 -25.40 3.63
N VAL A 508 -10.10 -24.35 2.84
CA VAL A 508 -11.19 -23.46 2.44
C VAL A 508 -11.11 -23.27 0.92
N LEU A 509 -12.16 -23.61 0.22
CA LEU A 509 -12.33 -23.30 -1.21
C LEU A 509 -13.39 -22.22 -1.34
N THR A 510 -13.05 -21.12 -2.00
CA THR A 510 -13.94 -19.97 -2.19
C THR A 510 -14.10 -19.66 -3.66
N LEU A 511 -15.35 -19.61 -4.15
CA LEU A 511 -15.70 -19.03 -5.43
C LEU A 511 -16.32 -17.66 -5.17
N SER A 512 -15.83 -16.64 -5.86
CA SER A 512 -16.32 -15.26 -5.71
C SER A 512 -16.49 -14.55 -7.04
N TYR A 513 -17.52 -13.72 -7.11
CA TYR A 513 -17.84 -12.85 -8.23
C TYR A 513 -18.07 -11.43 -7.73
N SER A 514 -17.57 -10.43 -8.46
CA SER A 514 -17.90 -9.03 -8.27
C SER A 514 -17.97 -8.27 -9.58
N LEU A 515 -18.95 -7.36 -9.69
CA LEU A 515 -18.89 -6.25 -10.61
C LEU A 515 -18.27 -5.06 -9.86
N SER A 516 -17.23 -4.47 -10.41
CA SER A 516 -16.54 -3.29 -9.86
C SER A 516 -16.52 -2.18 -10.89
N SER A 517 -16.65 -0.93 -10.45
CA SER A 517 -16.52 0.24 -11.31
C SER A 517 -15.57 1.27 -10.73
N GLN A 518 -15.04 2.13 -11.61
CA GLN A 518 -14.15 3.23 -11.24
C GLN A 518 -14.42 4.45 -12.12
N VAL A 519 -14.42 5.65 -11.52
CA VAL A 519 -14.42 6.94 -12.24
C VAL A 519 -13.19 7.05 -13.13
N GLN A 520 -13.31 7.72 -14.26
CA GLN A 520 -12.17 8.00 -15.12
C GLN A 520 -11.16 8.91 -14.43
N GLN A 521 -9.92 8.87 -14.91
CA GLN A 521 -8.87 9.79 -14.46
C GLN A 521 -9.27 11.23 -14.77
N SER A 522 -8.97 12.16 -13.86
CA SER A 522 -9.45 13.55 -13.99
C SER A 522 -8.92 14.24 -15.24
N PHE A 523 -7.71 13.93 -15.71
CA PHE A 523 -7.17 14.48 -16.94
C PHE A 523 -8.02 14.15 -18.19
N ILE A 524 -8.75 13.03 -18.17
CA ILE A 524 -9.69 12.66 -19.25
C ILE A 524 -10.91 13.58 -19.22
N TYR A 525 -11.48 13.80 -18.03
CA TYR A 525 -12.69 14.61 -17.87
C TYR A 525 -12.50 16.11 -18.11
N VAL A 526 -11.29 16.66 -17.88
CA VAL A 526 -11.06 18.09 -18.13
C VAL A 526 -11.14 18.50 -19.60
N MET A 527 -11.11 17.52 -20.51
CA MET A 527 -11.38 17.75 -21.93
C MET A 527 -12.88 17.79 -22.15
N GLU A 528 -13.40 18.89 -22.68
CA GLU A 528 -14.86 19.16 -22.81
C GLU A 528 -15.63 18.00 -23.47
N GLN A 529 -15.10 17.41 -24.51
CA GLN A 529 -15.70 16.29 -25.24
C GLN A 529 -15.78 15.00 -24.43
N ASN A 530 -15.06 14.87 -23.31
CA ASN A 530 -14.94 13.65 -22.51
C ASN A 530 -15.72 13.72 -21.19
N GLN A 531 -16.38 14.83 -20.89
CA GLN A 531 -17.06 15.06 -19.60
C GLN A 531 -18.16 14.04 -19.30
N ASN A 532 -18.79 13.49 -20.34
CA ASN A 532 -19.91 12.55 -20.22
C ASN A 532 -19.49 11.07 -20.20
N LEU A 533 -18.20 10.78 -20.10
CA LEU A 533 -17.73 9.39 -20.05
C LEU A 533 -18.24 8.67 -18.79
N ASN A 534 -18.72 7.45 -18.98
CA ASN A 534 -19.18 6.56 -17.92
C ASN A 534 -18.00 5.97 -17.13
N PHE A 535 -18.29 5.26 -16.06
CA PHE A 535 -17.32 4.45 -15.32
C PHE A 535 -16.68 3.39 -16.21
N THR A 536 -15.40 3.13 -16.00
CA THR A 536 -14.80 1.86 -16.40
C THR A 536 -15.29 0.77 -15.46
N ARG A 537 -15.70 -0.37 -15.99
CA ARG A 537 -16.26 -1.49 -15.23
C ARG A 537 -15.47 -2.77 -15.45
N SER A 538 -15.53 -3.67 -14.46
CA SER A 538 -14.92 -4.99 -14.55
C SER A 538 -15.76 -6.06 -13.89
N ASN A 539 -16.12 -7.11 -14.64
CA ASN A 539 -16.60 -8.37 -14.09
C ASN A 539 -15.38 -9.18 -13.61
N GLN A 540 -15.38 -9.58 -12.35
CA GLN A 540 -14.27 -10.29 -11.72
C GLN A 540 -14.79 -11.61 -11.14
N LEU A 541 -14.21 -12.71 -11.59
CA LEU A 541 -14.47 -14.06 -11.09
C LEU A 541 -13.18 -14.65 -10.55
N SER A 542 -13.20 -15.26 -9.36
CA SER A 542 -12.05 -15.95 -8.80
C SER A 542 -12.43 -17.20 -8.03
N LEU A 543 -11.58 -18.22 -8.14
CA LEU A 543 -11.62 -19.45 -7.34
C LEU A 543 -10.34 -19.53 -6.53
N GLU A 544 -10.44 -19.53 -5.19
CA GLU A 544 -9.31 -19.56 -4.27
C GLU A 544 -9.35 -20.80 -3.38
N LEU A 545 -8.22 -21.47 -3.24
CA LEU A 545 -7.98 -22.56 -2.30
C LEU A 545 -6.97 -22.10 -1.23
N LYS A 546 -7.38 -22.13 0.05
CA LYS A 546 -6.49 -22.03 1.20
C LYS A 546 -6.36 -23.40 1.85
N LYS A 547 -5.12 -23.83 2.08
CA LYS A 547 -4.82 -25.16 2.65
C LYS A 547 -3.67 -25.06 3.64
N LYS A 548 -3.85 -25.63 4.83
CA LYS A 548 -2.75 -25.86 5.77
C LYS A 548 -2.05 -27.17 5.39
N LEU A 549 -0.76 -27.09 5.17
CA LEU A 549 0.11 -28.23 4.84
C LEU A 549 0.88 -28.66 6.10
N PRO A 550 1.50 -29.86 6.13
CA PRO A 550 2.41 -30.26 7.19
C PRO A 550 3.52 -29.21 7.44
N TYR A 551 4.15 -29.27 8.61
CA TYR A 551 5.24 -28.37 9.04
C TYR A 551 4.87 -26.88 9.12
N ASP A 552 3.62 -26.57 9.47
CA ASP A 552 3.08 -25.20 9.57
C ASP A 552 3.16 -24.39 8.28
N LEU A 553 3.11 -25.07 7.13
CA LEU A 553 3.06 -24.43 5.83
C LEU A 553 1.60 -24.04 5.49
N ASN A 554 1.44 -22.86 4.91
CA ASN A 554 0.16 -22.40 4.39
C ASN A 554 0.26 -22.26 2.88
N LEU A 555 -0.62 -22.94 2.16
CA LEU A 555 -0.78 -22.80 0.70
C LEU A 555 -2.01 -21.94 0.43
N VAL A 556 -1.83 -20.93 -0.42
CA VAL A 556 -2.93 -20.19 -1.04
C VAL A 556 -2.73 -20.28 -2.55
N SER A 557 -3.74 -20.73 -3.27
CA SER A 557 -3.72 -20.71 -4.73
C SER A 557 -5.02 -20.17 -5.28
N SER A 558 -4.97 -19.45 -6.40
CA SER A 558 -6.15 -18.90 -7.03
C SER A 558 -6.07 -18.96 -8.56
N ILE A 559 -7.24 -19.06 -9.17
CA ILE A 559 -7.47 -18.88 -10.60
C ILE A 559 -8.44 -17.72 -10.73
N TYR A 560 -8.18 -16.80 -11.64
CA TYR A 560 -9.07 -15.67 -11.85
C TYR A 560 -9.27 -15.35 -13.34
N TYR A 561 -10.42 -14.75 -13.62
CA TYR A 561 -10.77 -14.18 -14.92
C TYR A 561 -11.52 -12.87 -14.69
N HIS A 562 -10.97 -11.78 -15.20
CA HIS A 562 -11.52 -10.43 -15.11
C HIS A 562 -11.78 -9.89 -16.50
N GLN A 563 -12.97 -9.39 -16.75
CA GLN A 563 -13.38 -8.77 -18.01
C GLN A 563 -13.60 -7.28 -17.80
N LEU A 564 -12.77 -6.47 -18.42
CA LEU A 564 -12.85 -5.01 -18.42
C LEU A 564 -13.75 -4.56 -19.57
N PHE A 565 -14.63 -3.58 -19.33
CA PHE A 565 -15.50 -2.97 -20.34
C PHE A 565 -15.81 -1.52 -19.98
N ASP A 566 -16.37 -0.77 -20.94
CA ASP A 566 -16.61 0.67 -20.82
C ASP A 566 -15.33 1.47 -20.46
N ALA A 567 -14.17 0.96 -20.81
CA ALA A 567 -12.92 1.67 -20.59
C ALA A 567 -12.75 2.82 -21.60
N PRO A 568 -12.11 3.94 -21.22
CA PRO A 568 -11.87 5.03 -22.16
C PRO A 568 -10.87 4.59 -23.21
N ILE A 569 -11.29 4.59 -24.47
CA ILE A 569 -10.44 4.28 -25.61
C ILE A 569 -10.29 5.51 -26.47
N LEU A 570 -9.07 5.83 -26.86
CA LEU A 570 -8.78 6.95 -27.74
C LEU A 570 -9.08 6.55 -29.19
N SER A 571 -10.02 7.23 -29.83
CA SER A 571 -10.56 6.84 -31.15
C SER A 571 -9.51 6.74 -32.25
N ASN A 572 -8.47 7.58 -32.20
CA ASN A 572 -7.43 7.62 -33.25
C ASN A 572 -6.48 6.42 -33.21
N TYR A 573 -6.29 5.80 -32.05
CA TYR A 573 -5.30 4.74 -31.84
C TYR A 573 -5.91 3.42 -31.38
N SER A 574 -7.23 3.40 -31.12
CA SER A 574 -7.89 2.24 -30.51
C SER A 574 -7.16 1.72 -29.26
N LEU A 575 -6.62 2.65 -28.46
CA LEU A 575 -5.79 2.38 -27.30
C LEU A 575 -6.51 2.75 -26.01
N ILE A 576 -6.61 1.80 -25.08
CA ILE A 576 -7.12 2.06 -23.73
C ILE A 576 -6.06 2.81 -22.92
N ASN A 577 -6.40 4.05 -22.50
CA ASN A 577 -5.56 4.79 -21.61
C ASN A 577 -5.83 4.37 -20.15
N GLN A 578 -4.99 3.47 -19.62
CA GLN A 578 -5.02 3.02 -18.23
C GLN A 578 -3.88 3.62 -17.39
N TRP A 579 -3.00 4.38 -18.03
CA TRP A 579 -1.83 5.02 -17.42
C TRP A 579 -2.05 6.53 -17.32
N ASP A 580 -1.27 7.22 -16.49
CA ASP A 580 -1.24 8.69 -16.44
C ASP A 580 -0.56 9.28 -17.70
N GLU A 581 -0.83 8.70 -18.88
CA GLU A 581 -0.38 9.25 -20.14
C GLU A 581 -1.39 10.30 -20.57
N TYR A 582 -0.98 11.57 -20.49
CA TYR A 582 -1.79 12.73 -20.83
C TYR A 582 -1.93 12.89 -22.36
N GLN A 583 -2.63 11.96 -22.99
CA GLN A 583 -2.91 12.04 -24.41
C GLN A 583 -4.18 12.85 -24.64
N LYS A 584 -4.03 13.95 -25.40
CA LYS A 584 -5.15 14.78 -25.82
C LYS A 584 -5.95 14.08 -26.91
N GLY A 585 -7.26 14.02 -26.76
CA GLY A 585 -8.13 13.47 -27.78
C GLY A 585 -9.54 13.13 -27.28
N ASN A 586 -10.37 12.70 -28.21
CA ASN A 586 -11.72 12.21 -27.92
C ASN A 586 -11.66 10.77 -27.45
N TYR A 587 -12.16 10.52 -26.26
CA TYR A 587 -12.30 9.20 -25.71
C TYR A 587 -13.74 8.71 -25.80
N ALA A 588 -13.90 7.41 -26.05
CA ALA A 588 -15.20 6.71 -26.02
C ALA A 588 -15.17 5.60 -24.98
N ASN A 589 -16.31 5.29 -24.36
CA ASN A 589 -16.46 4.15 -23.43
C ASN A 589 -16.66 2.81 -24.16
N GLU A 590 -15.85 2.54 -25.17
CA GLU A 590 -15.95 1.32 -26.00
C GLU A 590 -14.83 0.33 -25.72
N GLY A 591 -13.87 0.73 -24.90
CA GLY A 591 -12.70 -0.08 -24.58
C GLY A 591 -13.08 -1.33 -23.81
N LYS A 592 -12.49 -2.47 -24.24
CA LYS A 592 -12.64 -3.78 -23.62
C LYS A 592 -11.26 -4.34 -23.29
N GLY A 593 -11.17 -5.10 -22.20
CA GLY A 593 -9.94 -5.79 -21.82
C GLY A 593 -10.25 -7.09 -21.07
N ARG A 594 -9.22 -7.88 -20.87
CA ARG A 594 -9.30 -9.08 -20.03
C ARG A 594 -7.99 -9.35 -19.32
N ASN A 595 -8.08 -9.71 -18.05
CA ASN A 595 -6.96 -10.15 -17.24
C ASN A 595 -7.30 -11.51 -16.65
N TYR A 596 -6.44 -12.51 -16.85
CA TYR A 596 -6.66 -13.84 -16.32
C TYR A 596 -5.34 -14.50 -15.96
N GLY A 597 -5.38 -15.40 -14.99
CA GLY A 597 -4.17 -16.06 -14.55
C GLY A 597 -4.37 -17.05 -13.43
N VAL A 598 -3.25 -17.66 -13.06
CA VAL A 598 -3.13 -18.61 -11.95
C VAL A 598 -2.04 -18.12 -11.01
N GLU A 599 -2.32 -18.18 -9.72
CA GLU A 599 -1.44 -17.71 -8.65
C GLU A 599 -1.25 -18.79 -7.60
N ALA A 600 -0.08 -18.84 -7.00
CA ALA A 600 0.21 -19.71 -5.87
C ALA A 600 1.17 -19.03 -4.89
N GLN A 601 0.95 -19.28 -3.60
CA GLN A 601 1.79 -18.84 -2.50
C GLN A 601 1.94 -19.99 -1.49
N VAL A 602 3.17 -20.29 -1.09
CA VAL A 602 3.47 -21.16 0.04
C VAL A 602 4.24 -20.35 1.07
N GLU A 603 3.73 -20.30 2.30
CA GLU A 603 4.33 -19.52 3.37
C GLU A 603 4.52 -20.37 4.63
N LYS A 604 5.73 -20.32 5.21
CA LYS A 604 6.01 -20.70 6.59
C LYS A 604 6.12 -19.44 7.45
N ARG A 605 5.23 -19.29 8.42
CA ARG A 605 5.23 -18.13 9.32
C ARG A 605 6.42 -18.16 10.30
N PHE A 606 6.79 -16.98 10.78
CA PHE A 606 7.98 -16.81 11.63
C PHE A 606 7.66 -17.00 13.12
N TYR A 607 7.29 -18.20 13.51
CA TYR A 607 7.08 -18.53 14.92
C TYR A 607 8.35 -19.02 15.65
N GLY A 608 9.29 -19.63 14.92
CA GLY A 608 10.56 -20.11 15.39
C GLY A 608 11.75 -19.28 14.90
N ASP A 609 12.75 -19.96 14.36
CA ASP A 609 14.00 -19.34 13.89
C ASP A 609 14.03 -19.09 12.38
N VAL A 610 13.17 -19.73 11.62
CA VAL A 610 13.15 -19.69 10.14
C VAL A 610 11.75 -19.42 9.63
N TYR A 611 11.66 -18.55 8.65
CA TYR A 611 10.46 -18.33 7.83
C TYR A 611 10.82 -18.31 6.35
N PHE A 612 9.85 -18.59 5.49
CA PHE A 612 9.95 -18.33 4.07
C PHE A 612 8.58 -18.13 3.44
N MET A 613 8.56 -17.48 2.30
CA MET A 613 7.41 -17.31 1.42
C MET A 613 7.89 -17.47 -0.02
N ALA A 614 7.31 -18.41 -0.74
CA ALA A 614 7.51 -18.60 -2.17
C ALA A 614 6.21 -18.29 -2.89
N THR A 615 6.27 -17.44 -3.90
CA THR A 615 5.10 -17.02 -4.68
C THR A 615 5.36 -17.13 -6.17
N GLY A 616 4.31 -17.39 -6.92
CA GLY A 616 4.35 -17.43 -8.38
C GLY A 616 2.99 -17.09 -8.97
N SER A 617 3.00 -16.42 -10.10
CA SER A 617 1.82 -16.15 -10.92
C SER A 617 2.17 -16.22 -12.39
N VAL A 618 1.27 -16.81 -13.18
CA VAL A 618 1.28 -16.72 -14.64
C VAL A 618 -0.02 -16.07 -15.06
N TYR A 619 0.06 -15.02 -15.84
CA TYR A 619 -1.10 -14.22 -16.20
C TYR A 619 -1.01 -13.63 -17.60
N GLN A 620 -2.16 -13.26 -18.13
CA GLN A 620 -2.30 -12.51 -19.37
C GLN A 620 -3.16 -11.27 -19.08
N SER A 621 -2.73 -10.13 -19.62
CA SER A 621 -3.45 -8.85 -19.57
C SER A 621 -3.52 -8.25 -20.97
N GLU A 622 -4.73 -8.08 -21.48
CA GLU A 622 -4.99 -7.69 -22.86
C GLU A 622 -6.09 -6.65 -22.97
N PHE A 623 -6.04 -5.84 -24.01
CA PHE A 623 -7.12 -4.97 -24.43
C PHE A 623 -7.50 -5.24 -25.89
N ASN A 624 -8.74 -4.94 -26.24
CA ASN A 624 -9.26 -5.06 -27.61
C ASN A 624 -9.18 -3.69 -28.29
N ASN A 625 -8.54 -3.62 -29.43
CA ASN A 625 -8.40 -2.41 -30.24
C ASN A 625 -9.57 -2.20 -31.24
N GLY A 626 -10.65 -2.98 -31.12
CA GLY A 626 -11.78 -3.00 -32.06
C GLY A 626 -11.73 -4.19 -33.03
N GLU A 627 -10.55 -4.70 -33.35
CA GLU A 627 -10.35 -5.83 -34.27
C GLU A 627 -9.88 -7.10 -33.53
N LYS A 628 -8.86 -6.97 -32.68
CA LYS A 628 -8.22 -8.08 -31.98
C LYS A 628 -7.82 -7.72 -30.57
N TYR A 629 -7.57 -8.74 -29.74
CA TYR A 629 -6.92 -8.57 -28.45
C TYR A 629 -5.42 -8.36 -28.62
N MET A 630 -4.87 -7.36 -27.95
CA MET A 630 -3.47 -6.98 -27.92
C MET A 630 -2.98 -6.95 -26.48
N ASP A 631 -1.69 -7.20 -26.28
CA ASP A 631 -1.07 -7.14 -24.98
C ASP A 631 -1.21 -5.72 -24.37
N SER A 632 -1.62 -5.64 -23.10
CA SER A 632 -1.64 -4.37 -22.37
C SER A 632 -0.22 -3.97 -21.94
N ARG A 633 -0.02 -2.69 -21.58
CA ARG A 633 1.23 -2.20 -21.01
C ARG A 633 1.73 -3.04 -19.82
N PHE A 634 0.80 -3.60 -19.05
CA PHE A 634 1.07 -4.32 -17.80
C PHE A 634 1.17 -5.85 -17.98
N ASN A 635 1.19 -6.35 -19.22
CA ASN A 635 1.32 -7.76 -19.49
C ASN A 635 2.77 -8.25 -19.40
N GLY A 636 3.28 -8.41 -18.17
CA GLY A 636 4.58 -9.04 -17.93
C GLY A 636 4.56 -10.57 -18.02
N LYS A 637 3.38 -11.19 -18.12
CA LYS A 637 3.12 -12.63 -18.26
C LYS A 637 3.37 -13.48 -17.02
N PHE A 638 4.36 -13.17 -16.19
CA PHE A 638 4.63 -13.92 -14.97
C PHE A 638 5.26 -13.07 -13.88
N THR A 639 5.05 -13.50 -12.63
CA THR A 639 5.76 -13.00 -11.45
C THR A 639 6.23 -14.16 -10.61
N SER A 640 7.39 -14.06 -10.00
CA SER A 640 7.84 -14.98 -8.96
C SER A 640 8.64 -14.26 -7.89
N SER A 641 8.50 -14.69 -6.65
CA SER A 641 9.26 -14.19 -5.53
C SER A 641 9.61 -15.31 -4.55
N LEU A 642 10.83 -15.25 -4.03
CA LEU A 642 11.27 -16.05 -2.91
C LEU A 642 11.78 -15.13 -1.82
N LEU A 643 11.13 -15.17 -0.66
CA LEU A 643 11.46 -14.39 0.52
C LEU A 643 11.72 -15.35 1.67
N GLY A 644 12.79 -15.16 2.44
CA GLY A 644 13.03 -15.98 3.61
C GLY A 644 14.09 -15.41 4.53
N GLY A 645 14.19 -15.98 5.72
CA GLY A 645 15.19 -15.55 6.67
C GLY A 645 15.33 -16.49 7.85
N LYS A 646 16.45 -16.31 8.53
CA LYS A 646 16.79 -17.03 9.78
C LYS A 646 17.27 -16.03 10.83
N GLU A 647 16.82 -16.23 12.06
CA GLU A 647 17.24 -15.45 13.22
C GLU A 647 17.86 -16.37 14.27
N TRP A 648 19.12 -16.10 14.63
CA TRP A 648 19.79 -16.80 15.73
C TRP A 648 19.64 -16.00 17.00
N LYS A 649 19.20 -16.62 18.08
CA LYS A 649 18.88 -16.00 19.35
C LYS A 649 19.84 -16.45 20.45
N LYS A 650 20.21 -15.49 21.28
CA LYS A 650 20.79 -15.69 22.61
C LYS A 650 19.96 -14.88 23.59
N THR A 651 20.09 -15.09 24.89
CA THR A 651 19.27 -14.52 25.98
C THR A 651 18.79 -13.07 25.72
N ASN A 652 19.69 -12.17 25.36
CA ASN A 652 19.37 -10.75 25.17
C ASN A 652 19.80 -10.19 23.79
N LYS A 653 20.19 -11.05 22.85
CA LYS A 653 20.66 -10.66 21.52
C LYS A 653 20.03 -11.56 20.46
N SER A 654 19.79 -11.01 19.29
CA SER A 654 19.51 -11.81 18.10
C SER A 654 20.27 -11.26 16.90
N PHE A 655 20.63 -12.18 16.02
CA PHE A 655 21.25 -11.90 14.73
C PHE A 655 20.35 -12.51 13.65
N GLY A 656 19.99 -11.74 12.63
CA GLY A 656 19.08 -12.16 11.58
C GLY A 656 19.68 -11.92 10.21
N ILE A 657 19.45 -12.89 9.29
CA ILE A 657 19.72 -12.74 7.87
C ILE A 657 18.41 -12.99 7.14
N HIS A 658 18.01 -12.08 6.26
CA HIS A 658 16.80 -12.14 5.47
C HIS A 658 17.15 -11.85 4.01
N ALA A 659 16.61 -12.62 3.09
CA ALA A 659 16.86 -12.47 1.67
C ALA A 659 15.55 -12.47 0.88
N ARG A 660 15.54 -11.75 -0.23
CA ARG A 660 14.45 -11.73 -1.18
C ARG A 660 14.99 -11.85 -2.60
N VAL A 661 14.35 -12.64 -3.43
CA VAL A 661 14.59 -12.74 -4.86
C VAL A 661 13.28 -12.40 -5.57
N LEU A 662 13.34 -11.51 -6.53
CA LEU A 662 12.24 -11.15 -7.42
C LEU A 662 12.64 -11.51 -8.85
N TYR A 663 11.76 -12.23 -9.58
CA TYR A 663 11.92 -12.49 -11.00
C TYR A 663 10.56 -12.36 -11.69
N THR A 664 10.45 -11.37 -12.57
CA THR A 664 9.18 -11.05 -13.24
C THR A 664 9.41 -10.84 -14.73
N GLY A 665 8.39 -11.11 -15.53
CA GLY A 665 8.41 -10.72 -16.93
C GLY A 665 8.43 -9.20 -17.08
N GLY A 666 9.15 -8.72 -18.10
CA GLY A 666 9.25 -7.29 -18.41
C GLY A 666 7.88 -6.71 -18.76
N LEU A 667 7.61 -5.50 -18.29
CA LEU A 667 6.46 -4.71 -18.73
C LEU A 667 6.61 -4.32 -20.20
N ARG A 668 5.58 -3.72 -20.78
CA ARG A 668 5.57 -3.41 -22.21
C ARG A 668 5.56 -1.91 -22.47
N GLN A 669 6.05 -1.52 -23.62
CA GLN A 669 5.93 -0.17 -24.16
C GLN A 669 5.56 -0.18 -25.65
N ALA A 670 5.06 0.95 -26.15
CA ALA A 670 4.83 1.15 -27.56
C ALA A 670 6.17 1.30 -28.32
N THR A 671 6.14 1.08 -29.61
CA THR A 671 7.32 1.25 -30.47
C THR A 671 7.69 2.73 -30.55
N ILE A 672 8.98 3.05 -30.56
CA ILE A 672 9.47 4.40 -30.75
C ILE A 672 9.55 4.68 -32.27
N ASP A 673 8.89 5.75 -32.73
CA ASP A 673 9.08 6.28 -34.09
C ASP A 673 10.31 7.18 -34.09
N GLU A 674 11.46 6.64 -34.51
CA GLU A 674 12.73 7.38 -34.53
C GLU A 674 12.69 8.60 -35.48
N VAL A 675 12.06 8.46 -36.64
CA VAL A 675 12.01 9.53 -37.65
C VAL A 675 11.19 10.71 -37.15
N THR A 676 10.03 10.42 -36.58
CA THR A 676 9.16 11.47 -36.02
C THR A 676 9.78 12.03 -34.73
N SER A 677 10.39 11.21 -33.88
CA SER A 677 11.09 11.65 -32.66
C SER A 677 12.23 12.61 -32.97
N ALA A 678 13.03 12.30 -33.99
CA ALA A 678 14.13 13.17 -34.42
C ALA A 678 13.65 14.55 -34.92
N LYS A 679 12.50 14.59 -35.60
CA LYS A 679 11.88 15.84 -36.08
C LYS A 679 11.20 16.61 -34.95
N ALA A 680 10.53 15.91 -34.02
CA ALA A 680 9.80 16.50 -32.95
C ALA A 680 10.70 17.01 -31.80
N GLY A 681 11.92 16.49 -31.69
CA GLY A 681 12.85 16.85 -30.62
C GLY A 681 12.46 16.23 -29.25
N HIS A 682 11.69 15.15 -29.25
CA HIS A 682 11.34 14.33 -28.09
C HIS A 682 10.89 12.94 -28.52
N THR A 683 10.78 11.99 -27.58
CA THR A 683 10.31 10.65 -27.89
C THR A 683 8.86 10.65 -28.37
N VAL A 684 8.62 10.16 -29.57
CA VAL A 684 7.29 9.92 -30.13
C VAL A 684 7.04 8.42 -30.19
N LEU A 685 5.93 7.97 -29.61
CA LEU A 685 5.54 6.57 -29.54
C LEU A 685 4.51 6.25 -30.63
N ASP A 686 4.76 5.18 -31.38
CA ASP A 686 3.79 4.61 -32.33
C ASP A 686 2.92 3.57 -31.63
N TYR A 687 1.65 3.91 -31.39
CA TYR A 687 0.66 3.04 -30.79
C TYR A 687 -0.13 2.20 -31.79
N SER A 688 0.17 2.23 -33.09
CA SER A 688 -0.54 1.47 -34.11
C SER A 688 -0.54 -0.05 -33.85
N GLN A 689 0.50 -0.54 -33.20
CA GLN A 689 0.63 -1.92 -32.73
C GLN A 689 0.44 -2.08 -31.21
N GLY A 690 -0.14 -1.07 -30.55
CA GLY A 690 -0.31 -1.05 -29.08
C GLY A 690 1.03 -1.06 -28.35
N TYR A 691 1.14 -1.88 -27.32
CA TYR A 691 2.36 -2.06 -26.51
C TYR A 691 3.14 -3.29 -27.02
N ALA A 692 3.64 -3.20 -28.27
CA ALA A 692 4.26 -4.32 -28.97
C ALA A 692 5.59 -4.76 -28.35
N ILE A 693 6.37 -3.82 -27.79
CA ILE A 693 7.71 -4.09 -27.27
C ILE A 693 7.60 -4.62 -25.83
N GLN A 694 8.02 -5.86 -25.60
CA GLN A 694 8.22 -6.38 -24.26
C GLN A 694 9.65 -6.09 -23.80
N LEU A 695 9.80 -5.39 -22.68
CA LEU A 695 11.09 -5.12 -22.07
C LEU A 695 11.71 -6.43 -21.54
N PRO A 696 13.04 -6.49 -21.36
CA PRO A 696 13.70 -7.64 -20.73
C PRO A 696 13.12 -7.99 -19.37
N ASN A 697 13.19 -9.26 -19.01
CA ASN A 697 12.75 -9.73 -17.69
C ASN A 697 13.49 -9.00 -16.57
N TYR A 698 12.77 -8.67 -15.54
CA TYR A 698 13.27 -8.03 -14.34
C TYR A 698 13.76 -9.06 -13.34
N PHE A 699 14.99 -8.89 -12.84
CA PHE A 699 15.58 -9.74 -11.80
C PHE A 699 16.22 -8.87 -10.70
N ARG A 700 15.90 -9.14 -9.44
CA ARG A 700 16.49 -8.44 -8.30
C ARG A 700 16.65 -9.34 -7.09
N THR A 701 17.80 -9.23 -6.44
CA THR A 701 18.09 -9.88 -5.18
C THR A 701 18.33 -8.84 -4.10
N ASP A 702 17.69 -9.01 -2.94
CA ASP A 702 17.81 -8.11 -1.80
C ASP A 702 18.26 -8.90 -0.57
N LEU A 703 19.09 -8.27 0.25
CA LEU A 703 19.62 -8.86 1.49
C LEU A 703 19.45 -7.89 2.65
N ARG A 704 19.03 -8.39 3.80
CA ARG A 704 19.04 -7.67 5.06
C ARG A 704 19.77 -8.47 6.12
N VAL A 705 20.75 -7.82 6.78
CA VAL A 705 21.41 -8.34 7.97
C VAL A 705 20.98 -7.46 9.14
N SER A 706 20.55 -8.07 10.23
CA SER A 706 20.08 -7.32 11.41
C SER A 706 20.69 -7.86 12.70
N TRP A 707 21.00 -6.95 13.59
CA TRP A 707 21.50 -7.24 14.92
C TRP A 707 20.69 -6.49 15.96
N ARG A 708 20.01 -7.24 16.83
CA ARG A 708 19.18 -6.70 17.92
C ARG A 708 19.80 -7.03 19.26
N LYS A 709 19.78 -6.04 20.18
CA LYS A 709 20.21 -6.22 21.56
C LYS A 709 19.17 -5.63 22.51
N ASN A 710 18.59 -6.49 23.34
CA ASN A 710 17.69 -6.12 24.42
C ASN A 710 18.50 -5.72 25.65
N LYS A 711 18.14 -4.62 26.27
CA LYS A 711 18.69 -4.07 27.51
C LYS A 711 17.53 -3.74 28.44
N PRO A 712 17.72 -3.67 29.75
CA PRO A 712 16.69 -3.16 30.64
C PRO A 712 16.18 -1.79 30.18
N GLY A 713 14.87 -1.68 29.90
CA GLY A 713 14.20 -0.45 29.50
C GLY A 713 14.35 -0.02 28.02
N TYR A 714 15.21 -0.66 27.22
CA TYR A 714 15.33 -0.32 25.78
C TYR A 714 15.87 -1.48 24.93
N THR A 715 15.58 -1.38 23.64
CA THR A 715 16.10 -2.30 22.61
C THR A 715 16.81 -1.51 21.52
N ARG A 716 17.99 -1.98 21.10
CA ARG A 716 18.73 -1.43 19.96
C ARG A 716 18.70 -2.43 18.81
N THR A 717 18.45 -1.94 17.62
CA THR A 717 18.52 -2.73 16.39
C THR A 717 19.39 -2.00 15.38
N LEU A 718 20.43 -2.66 14.90
CA LEU A 718 21.23 -2.24 13.76
C LEU A 718 20.85 -3.12 12.59
N SER A 719 20.60 -2.55 11.43
CA SER A 719 20.36 -3.31 10.19
C SER A 719 21.09 -2.70 9.00
N VAL A 720 21.53 -3.58 8.12
CA VAL A 720 22.08 -3.24 6.81
C VAL A 720 21.21 -3.93 5.79
N ASP A 721 20.59 -3.15 4.93
CA ASP A 721 19.84 -3.63 3.76
C ASP A 721 20.68 -3.36 2.52
N ILE A 722 20.69 -4.31 1.60
CA ILE A 722 21.28 -4.16 0.28
C ILE A 722 20.20 -4.48 -0.74
N GLN A 723 19.69 -3.46 -1.41
CA GLN A 723 18.82 -3.63 -2.55
C GLN A 723 19.65 -3.95 -3.78
N ASN A 724 19.16 -4.86 -4.62
CA ASN A 724 19.81 -5.29 -5.85
C ASN A 724 21.27 -5.74 -5.64
N LEU A 725 21.44 -6.67 -4.72
CA LEU A 725 22.77 -7.20 -4.32
C LEU A 725 23.64 -7.66 -5.51
N THR A 726 23.00 -8.17 -6.57
CA THR A 726 23.67 -8.62 -7.79
C THR A 726 24.00 -7.49 -8.76
N ASN A 727 23.61 -6.25 -8.45
CA ASN A 727 23.76 -5.09 -9.34
C ASN A 727 23.22 -5.32 -10.76
N GLN A 728 22.12 -6.07 -10.87
CA GLN A 728 21.49 -6.38 -12.16
C GLN A 728 20.95 -5.09 -12.80
N GLN A 729 21.33 -4.84 -14.03
CA GLN A 729 20.84 -3.74 -14.85
C GLN A 729 19.45 -4.08 -15.40
N ASN A 730 18.41 -3.74 -14.66
CA ASN A 730 17.03 -3.94 -15.09
C ASN A 730 16.59 -2.75 -15.96
N VAL A 731 15.99 -3.03 -17.10
CA VAL A 731 15.48 -1.98 -18.01
C VAL A 731 14.25 -1.33 -17.39
N ALA A 732 14.24 0.00 -17.32
CA ALA A 732 13.06 0.78 -16.91
C ALA A 732 12.16 1.08 -18.12
N TYR A 733 12.73 1.69 -19.16
CA TYR A 733 12.07 2.01 -20.44
C TYR A 733 13.12 2.34 -21.49
N GLN A 734 12.68 2.46 -22.75
CA GLN A 734 13.46 2.98 -23.86
C GLN A 734 12.90 4.34 -24.29
N TYR A 735 13.75 5.23 -24.74
CA TYR A 735 13.41 6.56 -25.23
C TYR A 735 14.32 6.95 -26.38
N TYR A 736 13.88 7.90 -27.22
CA TYR A 736 14.72 8.50 -28.23
C TYR A 736 15.53 9.64 -27.59
N ASP A 737 16.84 9.48 -27.55
CA ASP A 737 17.77 10.50 -27.07
C ASP A 737 18.07 11.48 -28.18
N THR A 738 17.58 12.71 -28.07
CA THR A 738 17.73 13.74 -29.12
C THR A 738 19.16 14.29 -29.20
N PHE A 739 19.94 14.18 -28.13
CA PHE A 739 21.34 14.55 -28.09
C PHE A 739 22.20 13.49 -28.81
N LEU A 740 22.01 12.21 -28.44
CA LEU A 740 22.72 11.09 -29.07
C LEU A 740 22.14 10.67 -30.42
N LYS A 741 20.94 11.16 -30.78
CA LYS A 741 20.21 10.86 -32.03
C LYS A 741 19.98 9.36 -32.26
N LYS A 742 19.62 8.64 -31.19
CA LYS A 742 19.34 7.19 -31.18
C LYS A 742 18.39 6.79 -30.10
N ILE A 743 17.82 5.60 -30.23
CA ILE A 743 17.10 4.97 -29.11
C ILE A 743 18.11 4.62 -28.01
N ASN A 744 17.85 5.11 -26.81
CA ASN A 744 18.62 4.86 -25.60
C ASN A 744 17.78 4.08 -24.58
N THR A 745 18.44 3.40 -23.63
CA THR A 745 17.81 2.59 -22.60
C THR A 745 18.06 3.18 -21.23
N LYS A 746 16.98 3.46 -20.50
CA LYS A 746 17.06 3.81 -19.08
C LYS A 746 16.99 2.55 -18.23
N TYR A 747 17.90 2.45 -17.27
CA TYR A 747 17.95 1.35 -16.34
C TYR A 747 17.34 1.73 -14.98
N GLN A 748 16.83 0.74 -14.27
CA GLN A 748 16.42 0.82 -12.87
C GLN A 748 17.65 1.06 -11.98
N VAL A 749 17.38 1.34 -10.71
CA VAL A 749 18.46 1.60 -9.75
C VAL A 749 19.34 0.36 -9.55
N GLY A 750 20.65 0.57 -9.53
CA GLY A 750 21.64 -0.46 -9.23
C GLY A 750 21.64 -0.87 -7.76
N ILE A 751 22.81 -1.20 -7.23
CA ILE A 751 22.97 -1.60 -5.83
C ILE A 751 22.77 -0.40 -4.89
N ILE A 752 21.88 -0.54 -3.90
CA ILE A 752 21.64 0.50 -2.87
C ILE A 752 21.85 -0.12 -1.47
N PRO A 753 22.91 0.22 -0.77
CA PRO A 753 23.07 -0.13 0.64
C PRO A 753 22.29 0.87 1.52
N VAL A 754 21.55 0.37 2.50
CA VAL A 754 20.81 1.19 3.48
C VAL A 754 21.17 0.74 4.89
N LEU A 755 21.88 1.57 5.61
CA LEU A 755 22.18 1.38 7.03
C LEU A 755 21.05 2.00 7.84
N ALA A 756 20.54 1.28 8.86
CA ALA A 756 19.56 1.81 9.79
C ALA A 756 19.90 1.41 11.24
N TYR A 757 19.81 2.38 12.14
CA TYR A 757 19.94 2.19 13.57
C TYR A 757 18.69 2.66 14.30
N ARG A 758 18.09 1.77 15.07
CA ARG A 758 16.82 1.99 15.77
C ARG A 758 16.98 1.72 17.28
N ILE A 759 16.34 2.57 18.07
CA ILE A 759 16.19 2.42 19.52
C ILE A 759 14.71 2.50 19.86
N ASP A 760 14.23 1.51 20.60
CA ASP A 760 12.88 1.46 21.19
C ASP A 760 13.03 1.53 22.72
N PHE A 761 12.30 2.46 23.43
CA PHE A 761 12.45 2.69 24.88
C PHE A 761 11.20 3.28 25.54
#